data_70c9c84c4555349d0d531250fde74e79
#
_entry.id   70c9c84c4555349d0d531250fde74e79
#
_cell.length_a   1.000
_cell.length_b   1.000
_cell.length_c   1.000
_cell.angle_alpha   90.00
_cell.angle_beta   90.00
_cell.angle_gamma   90.00
#
_symmetry.space_group_name_H-M   'P 1'
#
loop_
_entity.id
_entity.type
_entity.pdbx_description
1 polymer ?
#
loop_
_entity_poly.entity_id
_entity_poly.type
_entity_poly.pdbx_seq_one_letter_code
_entity_poly.pdbx_strand_id
1 'polypeptide(L)'
;MIVTLYYYAYLYKTIFNIYFILMIILLYGSTGWIGSHIKNYLNTHFKNIIVHLGIARCDDFDQLSKEITRIGPDRIICSIGRAYGKNVYNTSYIEDKLNINIRDNIIGPINISNICIKSNIHCTFVGTGCVYRQENKLFNELDKPTLISSNHAIIKSTTEQLIQNNYTNCLHIKLSYPISGDFHPKCLVSKIISYEKIVNSNISISYLPDIIPILLDMTINHITGIFHLTNTGSINLLDTKLQYKIYNDKTLDIKEYSIEEHNTIIGERSNVVIDNKKISTLYPTIMNTNDVVTLTLDNMKNKCQAIIKCICCQNESLNCILDLKYQPLANDFHFKNVTSHNYPLKLMNCTKCNHCQLSHAVNPEILFKNYKYVSGTSKTGHKFFKDNAELIQHFNNNKKGKILDIACNDGTQLDYFKELGWETYGVDPAENLCPIAKEKGHFVICRFWDDKCVEELPIMDVITAQNVFAHTATASDSFLLNCKKIMDENSSLYIQTSQRDMIINGEFDTIYHEHISFFNTKSMKILVERCGLELNRVLENEIHGRSYIFEIKLKKTNEYNVDEIMRFEEKLGLYTPFIYEKFKLNSDKCVKTLSLTIDKYRKTHKCIGFGAAAKGQTVLCYGNIDLDYIIDENTLKTNTFSPKLDIPIVDIDYFINDNSSEKFLIVILAWNFAKEIIGKINKVKGLKNIIIIEKYFPEIVFF
;
A
#
# COMPACT_ATOMS: atom_id res chain seq x y z
N MET A 1 14.71 20.48 53.93
CA MET A 1 15.16 19.17 53.38
C MET A 1 14.58 18.87 51.99
N ILE A 2 13.30 19.14 51.71
CA ILE A 2 12.70 18.92 50.37
C ILE A 2 13.21 19.91 49.31
N VAL A 3 13.42 21.20 49.68
CA VAL A 3 13.96 22.23 48.78
C VAL A 3 15.43 21.96 48.40
N THR A 4 16.22 21.37 49.28
CA THR A 4 17.61 21.02 49.04
C THR A 4 17.73 19.83 48.10
N LEU A 5 16.81 18.86 48.17
CA LEU A 5 16.75 17.73 47.21
C LEU A 5 16.33 18.18 45.79
N TYR A 6 15.43 19.16 45.68
CA TYR A 6 15.07 19.75 44.38
C TYR A 6 16.20 20.57 43.78
N TYR A 7 16.99 21.25 44.59
CA TYR A 7 18.14 22.02 44.12
C TYR A 7 19.28 21.09 43.67
N TYR A 8 19.52 19.99 44.38
CA TYR A 8 20.50 18.97 43.95
C TYR A 8 20.04 18.21 42.71
N ALA A 9 18.73 17.91 42.57
CA ALA A 9 18.19 17.32 41.35
C ALA A 9 18.26 18.26 40.13
N TYR A 10 18.06 19.57 40.37
CA TYR A 10 18.21 20.59 39.34
C TYR A 10 19.68 20.86 38.99
N LEU A 11 20.59 20.86 39.96
CA LEU A 11 22.03 20.96 39.74
C LEU A 11 22.57 19.70 39.05
N TYR A 12 22.11 18.50 39.41
CA TYR A 12 22.45 17.27 38.71
C TYR A 12 21.98 17.30 37.27
N LYS A 13 20.77 17.77 37.01
CA LYS A 13 20.24 17.95 35.66
C LYS A 13 20.99 19.02 34.86
N THR A 14 21.46 20.08 35.53
CA THR A 14 22.20 21.19 34.89
C THR A 14 23.68 20.83 34.67
N ILE A 15 24.29 20.06 35.56
CA ILE A 15 25.69 19.58 35.42
C ILE A 15 25.77 18.44 34.38
N PHE A 16 24.73 17.58 34.28
CA PHE A 16 24.65 16.57 33.19
C PHE A 16 24.40 17.18 31.81
N ASN A 17 23.94 18.44 31.72
CA ASN A 17 23.76 19.15 30.44
C ASN A 17 25.01 19.82 29.89
N ILE A 18 26.16 19.73 30.57
CA ILE A 18 27.40 20.47 30.17
C ILE A 18 28.43 19.57 29.44
N TYR A 19 28.27 18.24 29.48
CA TYR A 19 29.03 17.34 28.60
C TYR A 19 28.04 16.51 27.76
N PHE A 20 27.59 17.06 26.62
CA PHE A 20 26.93 16.28 25.60
C PHE A 20 27.92 15.30 24.97
N ILE A 21 28.17 14.18 25.62
CA ILE A 21 28.73 13.03 24.91
C ILE A 21 27.59 12.53 24.00
N LEU A 22 27.69 12.83 22.71
CA LEU A 22 26.81 12.31 21.71
C LEU A 22 27.02 10.79 21.67
N MET A 23 26.03 10.02 22.12
CA MET A 23 26.07 8.57 22.02
C MET A 23 25.99 8.14 20.56
N ILE A 24 26.88 7.26 20.13
CA ILE A 24 26.88 6.70 18.77
C ILE A 24 26.25 5.30 18.80
N ILE A 25 25.15 5.13 18.10
CA ILE A 25 24.49 3.82 17.90
C ILE A 25 24.70 3.37 16.46
N LEU A 26 25.23 2.18 16.27
CA LEU A 26 25.36 1.52 14.96
C LEU A 26 24.28 0.45 14.81
N LEU A 27 23.37 0.65 13.86
CA LEU A 27 22.23 -0.24 13.59
C LEU A 27 22.46 -1.10 12.35
N TYR A 28 22.66 -2.39 12.53
CA TYR A 28 22.63 -3.38 11.46
C TYR A 28 21.23 -3.93 11.23
N GLY A 29 20.85 -4.14 9.97
CA GLY A 29 19.50 -4.62 9.59
C GLY A 29 18.46 -3.50 9.51
N SER A 30 18.87 -2.25 9.38
CA SER A 30 18.01 -1.05 9.30
C SER A 30 17.01 -1.06 8.14
N THR A 31 17.25 -1.84 7.10
CA THR A 31 16.35 -2.03 5.94
C THR A 31 15.29 -3.13 6.17
N GLY A 32 15.45 -3.93 7.23
CA GLY A 32 14.45 -4.90 7.66
C GLY A 32 13.25 -4.23 8.33
N TRP A 33 12.11 -4.92 8.42
CA TRP A 33 10.88 -4.36 9.00
C TRP A 33 11.06 -3.87 10.45
N ILE A 34 11.60 -4.71 11.34
CA ILE A 34 11.86 -4.32 12.73
C ILE A 34 12.94 -3.22 12.78
N GLY A 35 14.04 -3.39 12.04
CA GLY A 35 15.13 -2.39 11.99
C GLY A 35 14.68 -1.03 11.46
N SER A 36 13.72 -0.99 10.52
CA SER A 36 13.15 0.28 10.06
C SER A 36 12.33 0.99 11.13
N HIS A 37 11.57 0.27 11.95
CA HIS A 37 10.89 0.84 13.13
C HIS A 37 11.88 1.38 14.15
N ILE A 38 12.97 0.65 14.46
CA ILE A 38 14.06 1.11 15.35
C ILE A 38 14.69 2.40 14.80
N LYS A 39 15.09 2.40 13.52
CA LYS A 39 15.66 3.57 12.84
C LYS A 39 14.73 4.79 12.92
N ASN A 40 13.48 4.61 12.57
CA ASN A 40 12.51 5.71 12.56
C ASN A 40 12.30 6.28 13.97
N TYR A 41 12.18 5.42 14.98
CA TYR A 41 12.01 5.88 16.36
C TYR A 41 13.26 6.64 16.87
N LEU A 42 14.47 6.14 16.61
CA LEU A 42 15.72 6.83 16.96
C LEU A 42 15.79 8.23 16.33
N ASN A 43 15.51 8.32 15.03
CA ASN A 43 15.59 9.60 14.30
C ASN A 43 14.54 10.64 14.76
N THR A 44 13.37 10.18 15.21
CA THR A 44 12.28 11.09 15.62
C THR A 44 12.33 11.51 17.07
N HIS A 45 12.86 10.67 17.98
CA HIS A 45 12.76 10.89 19.41
C HIS A 45 14.09 11.23 20.11
N PHE A 46 15.25 10.94 19.50
CA PHE A 46 16.55 11.14 20.12
C PHE A 46 17.42 12.12 19.33
N LYS A 47 17.47 13.38 19.77
CA LYS A 47 18.30 14.41 19.13
C LYS A 47 19.79 14.37 19.54
N ASN A 48 20.10 13.69 20.63
CA ASN A 48 21.42 13.57 21.24
C ASN A 48 22.10 12.20 20.94
N ILE A 49 21.53 11.42 20.04
CA ILE A 49 22.11 10.15 19.58
C ILE A 49 22.47 10.26 18.10
N ILE A 50 23.71 9.94 17.76
CA ILE A 50 24.14 9.80 16.37
C ILE A 50 23.85 8.37 15.94
N VAL A 51 23.00 8.21 14.92
CA VAL A 51 22.63 6.91 14.39
C VAL A 51 23.39 6.64 13.09
N HIS A 52 24.28 5.64 13.12
CA HIS A 52 24.89 5.10 11.92
C HIS A 52 24.14 3.85 11.47
N LEU A 53 23.89 3.75 10.17
CA LEU A 53 23.31 2.55 9.55
C LEU A 53 24.42 1.68 9.00
N GLY A 54 24.55 0.45 9.50
CA GLY A 54 25.55 -0.49 9.02
C GLY A 54 25.31 -0.87 7.56
N ILE A 55 26.33 -0.75 6.73
CA ILE A 55 26.33 -1.05 5.30
C ILE A 55 27.19 -2.27 4.96
N ALA A 56 28.19 -2.60 5.80
CA ALA A 56 29.00 -3.79 5.61
C ALA A 56 28.14 -5.06 5.67
N ARG A 57 28.41 -6.00 4.79
CA ARG A 57 27.78 -7.32 4.86
C ARG A 57 28.28 -8.06 6.10
N CYS A 58 27.37 -8.50 6.93
CA CYS A 58 27.73 -9.12 8.20
C CYS A 58 28.32 -10.54 8.07
N ASP A 59 28.23 -11.17 6.90
CA ASP A 59 28.94 -12.40 6.55
C ASP A 59 30.40 -12.13 6.08
N ASP A 60 30.79 -10.88 5.84
CA ASP A 60 32.15 -10.45 5.56
C ASP A 60 32.78 -9.86 6.84
N PHE A 61 33.55 -10.67 7.56
CA PHE A 61 34.12 -10.28 8.85
C PHE A 61 35.08 -9.08 8.75
N ASP A 62 35.89 -9.02 7.69
CA ASP A 62 36.92 -7.96 7.53
C ASP A 62 36.28 -6.60 7.24
N GLN A 63 35.30 -6.55 6.34
CA GLN A 63 34.57 -5.31 6.07
C GLN A 63 33.78 -4.85 7.30
N LEU A 64 33.14 -5.78 8.01
CA LEU A 64 32.39 -5.52 9.21
C LEU A 64 33.30 -4.94 10.32
N SER A 65 34.45 -5.55 10.54
CA SER A 65 35.44 -5.09 11.54
C SER A 65 35.98 -3.70 11.21
N LYS A 66 36.31 -3.44 9.95
CA LYS A 66 36.74 -2.11 9.48
C LYS A 66 35.67 -1.04 9.69
N GLU A 67 34.41 -1.35 9.38
CA GLU A 67 33.30 -0.43 9.57
C GLU A 67 33.08 -0.09 11.05
N ILE A 68 33.00 -1.10 11.93
CA ILE A 68 32.81 -0.90 13.37
C ILE A 68 33.98 -0.10 13.98
N THR A 69 35.22 -0.45 13.61
CA THR A 69 36.42 0.29 14.09
C THR A 69 36.42 1.74 13.63
N ARG A 70 36.06 2.01 12.37
CA ARG A 70 36.00 3.37 11.81
C ARG A 70 34.92 4.23 12.47
N ILE A 71 33.76 3.65 12.78
CA ILE A 71 32.62 4.38 13.39
C ILE A 71 32.84 4.58 14.89
N GLY A 72 33.44 3.61 15.59
CA GLY A 72 33.65 3.64 17.04
C GLY A 72 32.32 3.75 17.83
N PRO A 73 31.32 2.88 17.60
CA PRO A 73 30.02 3.04 18.24
C PRO A 73 30.06 2.70 19.74
N ASP A 74 29.27 3.43 20.54
CA ASP A 74 29.06 3.14 21.97
C ASP A 74 28.15 1.91 22.15
N ARG A 75 27.21 1.73 21.21
CA ARG A 75 26.24 0.64 21.20
C ARG A 75 26.06 0.09 19.78
N ILE A 76 25.85 -1.22 19.69
CA ILE A 76 25.44 -1.85 18.44
C ILE A 76 24.05 -2.48 18.64
N ILE A 77 23.15 -2.29 17.65
CA ILE A 77 21.88 -3.00 17.56
C ILE A 77 21.94 -3.91 16.35
N CYS A 78 21.83 -5.22 16.57
CA CYS A 78 21.78 -6.24 15.54
C CYS A 78 20.32 -6.70 15.35
N SER A 79 19.62 -6.13 14.37
CA SER A 79 18.29 -6.59 13.93
C SER A 79 18.36 -7.44 12.65
N ILE A 80 19.55 -8.02 12.38
CA ILE A 80 19.77 -8.89 11.23
C ILE A 80 19.09 -10.22 11.47
N GLY A 81 18.50 -10.75 10.44
CA GLY A 81 17.92 -12.07 10.38
C GLY A 81 16.96 -12.18 9.24
N ARG A 82 16.93 -13.35 8.61
CA ARG A 82 16.01 -13.65 7.53
C ARG A 82 15.00 -14.68 7.97
N ALA A 83 13.72 -14.34 7.89
CA ALA A 83 12.61 -15.26 8.09
C ALA A 83 11.73 -15.36 6.82
N TYR A 84 11.90 -14.41 5.91
CA TYR A 84 11.02 -14.21 4.75
C TYR A 84 11.84 -14.03 3.47
N GLY A 85 11.21 -14.28 2.32
CA GLY A 85 11.76 -14.03 1.00
C GLY A 85 11.07 -12.88 0.27
N LYS A 86 11.46 -12.67 -0.98
CA LYS A 86 10.74 -11.76 -1.87
C LYS A 86 9.30 -12.27 -2.01
N ASN A 87 8.32 -11.47 -1.61
CA ASN A 87 6.87 -11.77 -1.72
C ASN A 87 6.37 -13.03 -0.95
N VAL A 88 7.20 -13.61 -0.08
CA VAL A 88 6.83 -14.74 0.77
C VAL A 88 7.04 -14.32 2.22
N TYR A 89 5.95 -13.98 2.91
CA TYR A 89 5.97 -13.39 4.25
C TYR A 89 5.73 -14.41 5.37
N ASN A 90 6.14 -15.65 5.17
CA ASN A 90 6.14 -16.71 6.18
C ASN A 90 7.49 -17.45 6.22
N THR A 91 7.72 -18.21 7.27
CA THR A 91 8.99 -18.90 7.49
C THR A 91 9.23 -20.07 6.54
N SER A 92 8.22 -20.56 5.80
CA SER A 92 8.39 -21.66 4.84
C SER A 92 9.43 -21.33 3.75
N TYR A 93 9.58 -20.03 3.41
CA TYR A 93 10.63 -19.60 2.48
C TYR A 93 12.04 -20.00 2.91
N ILE A 94 12.33 -19.93 4.21
CA ILE A 94 13.69 -20.13 4.72
C ILE A 94 13.94 -21.58 5.15
N GLU A 95 12.88 -22.39 5.38
CA GLU A 95 13.00 -23.78 5.80
C GLU A 95 13.80 -24.62 4.80
N ASP A 96 13.56 -24.43 3.49
CA ASP A 96 14.22 -25.18 2.42
C ASP A 96 15.54 -24.53 1.94
N LYS A 97 15.92 -23.37 2.51
CA LYS A 97 17.10 -22.59 2.09
C LYS A 97 18.16 -22.54 3.19
N LEU A 98 18.63 -23.71 3.60
CA LEU A 98 19.52 -23.86 4.74
C LEU A 98 20.78 -22.97 4.66
N ASN A 99 21.44 -22.88 3.50
CA ASN A 99 22.66 -22.07 3.33
C ASN A 99 22.39 -20.58 3.59
N ILE A 100 21.26 -20.07 3.07
CA ILE A 100 20.86 -18.66 3.28
C ILE A 100 20.47 -18.44 4.73
N ASN A 101 19.77 -19.41 5.33
CA ASN A 101 19.34 -19.37 6.71
C ASN A 101 20.56 -19.32 7.66
N ILE A 102 21.56 -20.18 7.47
CA ILE A 102 22.80 -20.20 8.24
C ILE A 102 23.56 -18.87 8.06
N ARG A 103 23.76 -18.44 6.82
CA ARG A 103 24.49 -17.23 6.52
C ARG A 103 23.90 -16.00 7.24
N ASP A 104 22.60 -15.77 7.08
CA ASP A 104 21.93 -14.55 7.53
C ASP A 104 21.54 -14.60 9.02
N ASN A 105 21.34 -15.82 9.59
CA ASN A 105 20.87 -15.97 10.97
C ASN A 105 21.91 -16.51 11.96
N ILE A 106 23.03 -17.07 11.49
CA ILE A 106 24.16 -17.51 12.35
C ILE A 106 25.40 -16.64 12.07
N ILE A 107 25.95 -16.71 10.84
CA ILE A 107 27.26 -16.12 10.55
C ILE A 107 27.27 -14.61 10.83
N GLY A 108 26.27 -13.87 10.34
CA GLY A 108 26.17 -12.44 10.55
C GLY A 108 26.16 -12.04 12.04
N PRO A 109 25.21 -12.52 12.85
CA PRO A 109 25.17 -12.22 14.29
C PRO A 109 26.43 -12.66 15.06
N ILE A 110 27.02 -13.81 14.74
CA ILE A 110 28.24 -14.31 15.39
C ILE A 110 29.44 -13.41 15.04
N ASN A 111 29.58 -12.96 13.81
CA ASN A 111 30.65 -12.05 13.43
C ASN A 111 30.54 -10.73 14.19
N ILE A 112 29.34 -10.15 14.31
CA ILE A 112 29.12 -8.96 15.14
C ILE A 112 29.50 -9.23 16.61
N SER A 113 29.04 -10.34 17.17
CA SER A 113 29.36 -10.74 18.55
C SER A 113 30.88 -10.81 18.77
N ASN A 114 31.62 -11.47 17.88
CA ASN A 114 33.07 -11.63 18.00
C ASN A 114 33.81 -10.28 17.96
N ILE A 115 33.37 -9.34 17.16
CA ILE A 115 33.97 -7.99 17.13
C ILE A 115 33.60 -7.23 18.41
N CYS A 116 32.34 -7.31 18.87
CA CYS A 116 31.88 -6.66 20.09
C CYS A 116 32.65 -7.17 21.34
N ILE A 117 32.91 -8.48 21.41
CA ILE A 117 33.73 -9.09 22.48
C ILE A 117 35.14 -8.47 22.51
N LYS A 118 35.81 -8.42 21.35
CA LYS A 118 37.16 -7.87 21.23
C LYS A 118 37.25 -6.39 21.59
N SER A 119 36.19 -5.63 21.25
CA SER A 119 36.15 -4.18 21.45
C SER A 119 35.42 -3.76 22.73
N ASN A 120 34.90 -4.69 23.50
CA ASN A 120 34.05 -4.49 24.70
C ASN A 120 32.86 -3.55 24.45
N ILE A 121 32.24 -3.63 23.26
CA ILE A 121 31.08 -2.83 22.87
C ILE A 121 29.81 -3.55 23.27
N HIS A 122 28.86 -2.90 23.97
CA HIS A 122 27.54 -3.50 24.24
C HIS A 122 26.73 -3.69 22.96
N CYS A 123 26.17 -4.89 22.78
CA CYS A 123 25.35 -5.21 21.62
C CYS A 123 23.97 -5.74 22.01
N THR A 124 22.93 -5.20 21.39
CA THR A 124 21.56 -5.68 21.50
C THR A 124 21.23 -6.55 20.29
N PHE A 125 20.91 -7.82 20.53
CA PHE A 125 20.47 -8.78 19.51
C PHE A 125 18.96 -8.92 19.51
N VAL A 126 18.34 -8.72 18.34
CA VAL A 126 16.90 -8.95 18.16
C VAL A 126 16.66 -10.38 17.69
N GLY A 127 16.18 -11.20 18.61
CA GLY A 127 15.86 -12.61 18.42
C GLY A 127 14.35 -12.87 18.29
N THR A 128 13.97 -14.13 18.48
CA THR A 128 12.57 -14.59 18.39
C THR A 128 12.18 -15.49 19.55
N GLY A 129 10.95 -15.33 20.06
CA GLY A 129 10.30 -16.25 20.98
C GLY A 129 9.64 -17.46 20.29
N CYS A 130 9.60 -17.47 18.95
CA CYS A 130 9.01 -18.58 18.18
C CYS A 130 9.97 -19.78 18.07
N VAL A 131 10.47 -20.25 19.20
CA VAL A 131 11.41 -21.39 19.32
C VAL A 131 10.89 -22.50 20.22
N TYR A 132 9.68 -22.35 20.74
CA TYR A 132 9.05 -23.32 21.63
C TYR A 132 7.93 -24.08 20.90
N ARG A 133 7.83 -25.38 21.19
CA ARG A 133 6.73 -26.23 20.75
C ARG A 133 5.48 -25.92 21.57
N GLN A 134 4.30 -26.09 20.99
CA GLN A 134 3.05 -25.93 21.71
C GLN A 134 2.94 -27.01 22.79
N GLU A 135 2.97 -26.56 24.03
CA GLU A 135 2.83 -27.38 25.25
C GLU A 135 1.92 -26.64 26.24
N ASN A 136 1.36 -27.38 27.20
CA ASN A 136 0.58 -26.77 28.29
C ASN A 136 1.52 -26.17 29.35
N LYS A 137 2.38 -25.23 28.91
CA LYS A 137 3.42 -24.59 29.73
C LYS A 137 3.58 -23.12 29.31
N LEU A 138 3.87 -22.29 30.32
CA LEU A 138 4.29 -20.90 30.10
C LEU A 138 5.84 -20.87 30.11
N PHE A 139 6.44 -20.60 28.95
CA PHE A 139 7.91 -20.60 28.80
C PHE A 139 8.52 -19.27 29.26
N ASN A 140 9.55 -19.35 30.11
CA ASN A 140 10.34 -18.21 30.57
C ASN A 140 11.74 -18.18 29.91
N GLU A 141 12.56 -17.17 30.25
CA GLU A 141 13.87 -16.94 29.61
C GLU A 141 14.91 -18.03 29.93
N LEU A 142 14.68 -18.86 30.96
CA LEU A 142 15.56 -19.96 31.34
C LEU A 142 15.21 -21.27 30.64
N ASP A 143 14.04 -21.36 30.02
CA ASP A 143 13.59 -22.56 29.32
C ASP A 143 14.36 -22.77 28.02
N LYS A 144 14.77 -24.03 27.79
CA LYS A 144 15.43 -24.41 26.53
C LYS A 144 14.42 -24.43 25.39
N PRO A 145 14.83 -24.02 24.18
CA PRO A 145 14.02 -24.16 22.97
C PRO A 145 13.59 -25.62 22.73
N THR A 146 12.32 -25.84 22.38
CA THR A 146 11.74 -27.18 22.21
C THR A 146 11.23 -27.43 20.77
N LEU A 147 11.13 -26.42 19.90
CA LEU A 147 10.69 -26.58 18.52
C LEU A 147 11.85 -27.02 17.62
N ILE A 148 12.03 -28.33 17.52
CA ILE A 148 13.11 -28.96 16.75
C ILE A 148 12.70 -29.42 15.34
N SER A 149 11.43 -29.24 14.97
CA SER A 149 10.90 -29.54 13.64
C SER A 149 11.10 -28.43 12.63
N SER A 150 11.53 -27.24 13.06
CA SER A 150 11.76 -26.06 12.21
C SER A 150 13.25 -25.72 12.16
N ASN A 151 13.85 -25.75 10.96
CA ASN A 151 15.23 -25.32 10.72
C ASN A 151 15.45 -23.88 11.17
N HIS A 152 14.47 -23.01 10.96
CA HIS A 152 14.55 -21.60 11.39
C HIS A 152 14.63 -21.50 12.93
N ALA A 153 13.80 -22.24 13.65
CA ALA A 153 13.81 -22.24 15.12
C ALA A 153 15.13 -22.81 15.68
N ILE A 154 15.63 -23.92 15.12
CA ILE A 154 16.92 -24.49 15.49
C ILE A 154 18.05 -23.49 15.30
N ILE A 155 18.14 -22.86 14.12
CA ILE A 155 19.19 -21.92 13.78
C ILE A 155 19.15 -20.70 14.71
N LYS A 156 17.98 -20.13 14.95
CA LYS A 156 17.83 -18.98 15.85
C LYS A 156 18.20 -19.30 17.29
N SER A 157 17.77 -20.42 17.80
CA SER A 157 18.11 -20.86 19.17
C SER A 157 19.60 -21.20 19.34
N THR A 158 20.20 -21.85 18.34
CA THR A 158 21.64 -22.12 18.32
C THR A 158 22.46 -20.83 18.32
N THR A 159 22.09 -19.85 17.51
CA THR A 159 22.76 -18.54 17.47
C THR A 159 22.69 -17.85 18.84
N GLU A 160 21.52 -17.83 19.48
CA GLU A 160 21.34 -17.27 20.81
C GLU A 160 22.26 -17.94 21.83
N GLN A 161 22.28 -19.27 21.87
CA GLN A 161 23.13 -20.03 22.78
C GLN A 161 24.63 -19.77 22.58
N LEU A 162 25.07 -19.73 21.31
CA LEU A 162 26.47 -19.44 20.98
C LEU A 162 26.90 -18.05 21.43
N ILE A 163 26.05 -17.05 21.23
CA ILE A 163 26.33 -15.68 21.64
C ILE A 163 26.39 -15.61 23.16
N GLN A 164 25.41 -16.13 23.87
CA GLN A 164 25.33 -16.01 25.33
C GLN A 164 26.41 -16.74 26.08
N ASN A 165 26.83 -17.92 25.58
CA ASN A 165 27.93 -18.67 26.19
C ASN A 165 29.28 -17.95 26.10
N ASN A 166 29.42 -17.01 25.13
CA ASN A 166 30.71 -16.37 24.87
C ASN A 166 30.70 -14.86 25.10
N TYR A 167 29.52 -14.23 25.30
CA TYR A 167 29.39 -12.77 25.36
C TYR A 167 28.40 -12.32 26.43
N THR A 168 28.90 -11.86 27.55
CA THR A 168 28.09 -11.42 28.70
C THR A 168 27.66 -9.94 28.60
N ASN A 169 28.40 -9.10 27.84
CA ASN A 169 28.09 -7.70 27.62
C ASN A 169 27.06 -7.52 26.50
N CYS A 170 26.01 -8.33 26.49
CA CYS A 170 24.96 -8.25 25.48
C CYS A 170 23.56 -8.30 26.05
N LEU A 171 22.64 -7.68 25.34
CA LEU A 171 21.20 -7.78 25.54
C LEU A 171 20.58 -8.64 24.42
N HIS A 172 19.86 -9.69 24.80
CA HIS A 172 19.17 -10.54 23.83
C HIS A 172 17.66 -10.42 24.01
N ILE A 173 17.00 -9.82 23.02
CA ILE A 173 15.57 -9.55 23.04
C ILE A 173 14.84 -10.59 22.19
N LYS A 174 13.91 -11.32 22.79
CA LYS A 174 13.01 -12.26 22.09
C LYS A 174 11.67 -11.61 21.82
N LEU A 175 11.38 -11.35 20.54
CA LEU A 175 10.07 -10.88 20.08
C LEU A 175 9.19 -12.06 19.72
N SER A 176 7.87 -11.94 19.93
CA SER A 176 6.89 -12.94 19.50
C SER A 176 5.86 -12.29 18.59
N TYR A 177 5.60 -12.87 17.44
CA TYR A 177 4.57 -12.45 16.49
C TYR A 177 4.36 -10.94 16.41
N PRO A 178 5.28 -10.18 15.78
CA PRO A 178 5.24 -8.73 15.79
C PRO A 178 3.98 -8.14 15.14
N ILE A 179 3.44 -7.08 15.75
CA ILE A 179 2.29 -6.30 15.28
C ILE A 179 2.72 -4.83 15.14
N SER A 180 2.33 -4.16 14.05
CA SER A 180 2.64 -2.75 13.79
C SER A 180 1.40 -1.83 13.81
N GLY A 181 0.20 -2.41 13.92
CA GLY A 181 -1.05 -1.62 13.91
C GLY A 181 -1.41 -1.06 12.52
N ASP A 182 -1.01 -1.74 11.44
CA ASP A 182 -1.27 -1.35 10.07
C ASP A 182 -1.40 -2.57 9.14
N PHE A 183 -1.62 -2.31 7.84
CA PHE A 183 -1.74 -3.35 6.81
C PHE A 183 -0.40 -3.87 6.26
N HIS A 184 0.69 -3.71 7.02
CA HIS A 184 1.98 -4.23 6.59
C HIS A 184 1.95 -5.76 6.47
N PRO A 185 2.40 -6.38 5.34
CA PRO A 185 2.25 -7.82 5.11
C PRO A 185 3.04 -8.71 6.06
N LYS A 186 4.00 -8.17 6.81
CA LYS A 186 4.71 -8.87 7.89
C LYS A 186 4.01 -8.74 9.25
N CYS A 187 3.08 -7.81 9.41
CA CYS A 187 2.25 -7.66 10.62
C CYS A 187 1.38 -8.92 10.82
N LEU A 188 1.35 -9.44 12.04
CA LEU A 188 0.57 -10.65 12.34
C LEU A 188 -0.91 -10.48 11.99
N VAL A 189 -1.54 -9.36 12.39
CA VAL A 189 -2.97 -9.13 12.12
C VAL A 189 -3.24 -9.11 10.61
N SER A 190 -2.38 -8.46 9.81
CA SER A 190 -2.50 -8.46 8.35
C SER A 190 -2.39 -9.88 7.75
N LYS A 191 -1.57 -10.76 8.35
CA LYS A 191 -1.46 -12.15 7.91
C LYS A 191 -2.72 -12.93 8.23
N ILE A 192 -3.18 -12.92 9.49
CA ILE A 192 -4.34 -13.73 9.90
C ILE A 192 -5.63 -13.33 9.19
N ILE A 193 -5.82 -12.05 8.88
CA ILE A 193 -6.99 -11.61 8.10
C ILE A 193 -6.90 -12.05 6.63
N SER A 194 -5.70 -12.22 6.08
CA SER A 194 -5.49 -12.68 4.70
C SER A 194 -5.56 -14.20 4.53
N TYR A 195 -5.44 -14.98 5.60
CA TYR A 195 -5.49 -16.44 5.52
C TYR A 195 -6.93 -16.93 5.28
N GLU A 196 -7.10 -17.89 4.40
CA GLU A 196 -8.41 -18.52 4.17
C GLU A 196 -8.90 -19.26 5.41
N LYS A 197 -7.99 -20.07 6.03
CA LYS A 197 -8.27 -20.80 7.26
C LYS A 197 -7.35 -20.33 8.37
N ILE A 198 -7.81 -20.39 9.62
CA ILE A 198 -7.07 -20.00 10.83
C ILE A 198 -7.16 -21.06 11.91
N VAL A 199 -6.09 -21.23 12.66
CA VAL A 199 -6.08 -22.13 13.83
C VAL A 199 -6.56 -21.41 15.08
N ASN A 200 -7.34 -22.08 15.91
CA ASN A 200 -7.75 -21.61 17.23
C ASN A 200 -6.62 -21.84 18.23
N SER A 201 -5.78 -20.85 18.45
CA SER A 201 -4.61 -20.95 19.31
C SER A 201 -4.26 -19.63 19.96
N ASN A 202 -3.81 -19.68 21.21
CA ASN A 202 -3.34 -18.54 21.97
C ASN A 202 -1.84 -18.34 21.77
N ILE A 203 -1.43 -17.09 21.55
CA ILE A 203 -0.03 -16.72 21.35
C ILE A 203 0.31 -15.41 22.05
N SER A 204 1.60 -15.24 22.40
CA SER A 204 2.14 -13.93 22.79
C SER A 204 2.42 -13.08 21.57
N ILE A 205 2.34 -11.77 21.71
CA ILE A 205 2.60 -10.78 20.66
C ILE A 205 3.58 -9.70 21.12
N SER A 206 4.22 -9.05 20.17
CA SER A 206 5.09 -7.89 20.38
C SER A 206 4.60 -6.71 19.52
N TYR A 207 3.93 -5.74 20.13
CA TYR A 207 3.43 -4.54 19.45
C TYR A 207 4.56 -3.54 19.29
N LEU A 208 5.08 -3.41 18.07
CA LEU A 208 6.30 -2.65 17.77
C LEU A 208 6.29 -1.20 18.30
N PRO A 209 5.18 -0.42 18.19
CA PRO A 209 5.15 0.94 18.72
C PRO A 209 5.33 1.02 20.24
N ASP A 210 4.93 0.00 20.99
CA ASP A 210 5.06 -0.07 22.45
C ASP A 210 6.43 -0.62 22.88
N ILE A 211 6.94 -1.66 22.21
CA ILE A 211 8.15 -2.36 22.63
C ILE A 211 9.45 -1.75 22.10
N ILE A 212 9.46 -1.04 20.98
CA ILE A 212 10.66 -0.41 20.42
C ILE A 212 11.25 0.66 21.38
N PRO A 213 10.45 1.55 21.98
CA PRO A 213 10.92 2.46 23.03
C PRO A 213 11.64 1.72 24.17
N ILE A 214 11.08 0.61 24.63
CA ILE A 214 11.64 -0.19 25.73
C ILE A 214 12.96 -0.84 25.30
N LEU A 215 13.01 -1.45 24.11
CA LEU A 215 14.24 -2.03 23.55
C LEU A 215 15.36 -0.97 23.50
N LEU A 216 15.04 0.24 23.07
CA LEU A 216 16.02 1.33 22.99
C LEU A 216 16.45 1.83 24.37
N ASP A 217 15.53 1.97 25.31
CA ASP A 217 15.85 2.33 26.68
C ASP A 217 16.79 1.30 27.33
N MET A 218 16.51 0.00 27.15
CA MET A 218 17.38 -1.07 27.62
C MET A 218 18.77 -1.04 26.97
N THR A 219 18.84 -0.75 25.67
CA THR A 219 20.11 -0.63 24.92
C THR A 219 20.95 0.54 25.41
N ILE A 220 20.32 1.72 25.55
CA ILE A 220 20.96 2.95 26.01
C ILE A 220 21.48 2.79 27.43
N ASN A 221 20.67 2.22 28.33
CA ASN A 221 21.00 1.99 29.74
C ASN A 221 21.86 0.75 30.00
N HIS A 222 22.43 0.14 28.94
CA HIS A 222 23.40 -0.96 29.04
C HIS A 222 22.84 -2.20 29.78
N ILE A 223 21.54 -2.50 29.63
CA ILE A 223 20.94 -3.70 30.22
C ILE A 223 21.48 -4.93 29.49
N THR A 224 21.79 -5.98 30.25
CA THR A 224 22.32 -7.24 29.71
C THR A 224 21.43 -8.43 30.05
N GLY A 225 21.60 -9.53 29.32
CA GLY A 225 20.88 -10.80 29.52
C GLY A 225 19.74 -11.00 28.52
N ILE A 226 18.92 -12.03 28.78
CA ILE A 226 17.78 -12.41 27.92
C ILE A 226 16.49 -11.82 28.44
N PHE A 227 15.64 -11.32 27.53
CA PHE A 227 14.30 -10.85 27.87
C PHE A 227 13.28 -11.27 26.81
N HIS A 228 12.14 -11.76 27.24
CA HIS A 228 10.94 -11.93 26.43
C HIS A 228 10.23 -10.58 26.32
N LEU A 229 10.48 -9.83 25.24
CA LEU A 229 9.88 -8.51 25.04
C LEU A 229 8.55 -8.64 24.30
N THR A 230 7.51 -9.00 25.02
CA THR A 230 6.14 -9.16 24.56
C THR A 230 5.18 -8.32 25.38
N ASN A 231 4.01 -8.03 24.81
CA ASN A 231 2.91 -7.42 25.52
C ASN A 231 2.33 -8.36 26.57
N THR A 232 1.72 -7.80 27.62
CA THR A 232 1.21 -8.59 28.75
C THR A 232 -0.08 -9.32 28.37
N GLY A 233 -0.11 -10.65 28.59
CA GLY A 233 -1.21 -11.52 28.23
C GLY A 233 -0.97 -12.26 26.90
N SER A 234 -2.05 -12.69 26.27
CA SER A 234 -2.03 -13.41 24.99
C SER A 234 -3.21 -13.02 24.12
N ILE A 235 -3.11 -13.21 22.82
CA ILE A 235 -4.26 -13.13 21.91
C ILE A 235 -4.62 -14.52 21.40
N ASN A 236 -5.90 -14.72 21.10
CA ASN A 236 -6.37 -15.87 20.34
C ASN A 236 -6.42 -15.47 18.85
N LEU A 237 -5.84 -16.30 17.98
CA LEU A 237 -5.75 -16.00 16.55
C LEU A 237 -7.13 -15.94 15.88
N LEU A 238 -8.00 -16.92 16.20
CA LEU A 238 -9.37 -16.97 15.66
C LEU A 238 -10.20 -15.79 16.17
N ASP A 239 -10.16 -15.51 17.48
CA ASP A 239 -10.91 -14.40 18.09
C ASP A 239 -10.46 -13.05 17.51
N THR A 240 -9.16 -12.85 17.29
CA THR A 240 -8.64 -11.63 16.65
C THR A 240 -9.19 -11.46 15.24
N LYS A 241 -9.29 -12.54 14.45
CA LYS A 241 -9.88 -12.51 13.11
C LYS A 241 -11.39 -12.25 13.17
N LEU A 242 -12.08 -12.81 14.14
CA LEU A 242 -13.51 -12.56 14.39
C LEU A 242 -13.75 -11.09 14.78
N GLN A 243 -12.93 -10.52 15.65
CA GLN A 243 -13.01 -9.10 16.00
C GLN A 243 -12.78 -8.22 14.77
N TYR A 244 -11.77 -8.50 13.94
CA TYR A 244 -11.55 -7.79 12.68
C TYR A 244 -12.79 -7.87 11.77
N LYS A 245 -13.42 -9.05 11.65
CA LYS A 245 -14.66 -9.21 10.88
C LYS A 245 -15.78 -8.30 11.40
N ILE A 246 -15.96 -8.23 12.71
CA ILE A 246 -17.04 -7.44 13.32
C ILE A 246 -16.79 -5.93 13.12
N TYR A 247 -15.57 -5.46 13.36
CA TYR A 247 -15.24 -4.03 13.43
C TYR A 247 -14.81 -3.42 12.09
N ASN A 248 -14.19 -4.22 11.20
CA ASN A 248 -13.53 -3.72 10.00
C ASN A 248 -14.12 -4.27 8.69
N ASP A 249 -14.42 -5.56 8.59
CA ASP A 249 -14.89 -6.18 7.34
C ASP A 249 -15.92 -7.29 7.57
N LYS A 250 -17.19 -6.95 7.64
CA LYS A 250 -18.30 -7.90 7.84
C LYS A 250 -18.41 -8.97 6.73
N THR A 251 -17.77 -8.75 5.58
CA THR A 251 -17.79 -9.67 4.43
C THR A 251 -16.71 -10.76 4.52
N LEU A 252 -15.83 -10.68 5.53
CA LEU A 252 -14.73 -11.62 5.68
C LEU A 252 -15.27 -13.04 5.96
N ASP A 253 -14.90 -14.00 5.11
CA ASP A 253 -15.15 -15.43 5.38
C ASP A 253 -14.10 -15.96 6.35
N ILE A 254 -14.53 -16.78 7.33
CA ILE A 254 -13.64 -17.34 8.35
C ILE A 254 -13.88 -18.85 8.39
N LYS A 255 -12.84 -19.61 8.09
CA LYS A 255 -12.78 -21.06 8.23
C LYS A 255 -11.72 -21.42 9.26
N GLU A 256 -11.98 -22.44 10.07
CA GLU A 256 -11.10 -22.90 11.12
C GLU A 256 -10.33 -24.16 10.68
N TYR A 257 -9.09 -24.28 11.14
CA TYR A 257 -8.33 -25.54 11.16
C TYR A 257 -8.44 -26.20 12.52
N SER A 258 -8.53 -27.53 12.60
CA SER A 258 -8.07 -28.24 13.79
C SER A 258 -6.54 -28.11 13.92
N ILE A 259 -6.01 -28.29 15.14
CA ILE A 259 -4.56 -28.24 15.36
C ILE A 259 -3.86 -29.35 14.57
N GLU A 260 -4.47 -30.55 14.50
CA GLU A 260 -3.92 -31.67 13.74
C GLU A 260 -3.92 -31.39 12.23
N GLU A 261 -5.02 -30.86 11.68
CA GLU A 261 -5.11 -30.46 10.26
C GLU A 261 -4.07 -29.40 9.93
N HIS A 262 -3.92 -28.39 10.79
CA HIS A 262 -2.93 -27.32 10.62
C HIS A 262 -1.50 -27.88 10.60
N ASN A 263 -1.15 -28.74 11.57
CA ASN A 263 0.19 -29.30 11.68
C ASN A 263 0.52 -30.23 10.50
N THR A 264 -0.49 -30.95 9.98
CA THR A 264 -0.33 -31.81 8.81
C THR A 264 -0.08 -31.03 7.52
N ILE A 265 -0.80 -29.90 7.31
CA ILE A 265 -0.76 -29.14 6.06
C ILE A 265 0.36 -28.10 6.06
N ILE A 266 0.52 -27.38 7.17
CA ILE A 266 1.41 -26.20 7.29
C ILE A 266 2.72 -26.55 7.99
N GLY A 267 2.75 -27.67 8.74
CA GLY A 267 3.82 -28.05 9.65
C GLY A 267 3.65 -27.42 11.03
N GLU A 268 4.39 -27.98 12.00
CA GLU A 268 4.35 -27.53 13.39
C GLU A 268 4.84 -26.08 13.51
N ARG A 269 4.12 -25.25 14.24
CA ARG A 269 4.41 -23.84 14.50
C ARG A 269 4.49 -23.56 15.99
N SER A 270 5.22 -22.50 16.35
CA SER A 270 5.36 -22.06 17.73
C SER A 270 4.11 -21.28 18.19
N ASN A 271 2.96 -21.96 18.25
CA ASN A 271 1.71 -21.37 18.76
C ASN A 271 1.70 -21.42 20.29
N VAL A 272 2.48 -20.54 20.93
CA VAL A 272 2.71 -20.58 22.39
C VAL A 272 2.55 -19.22 23.03
N VAL A 273 2.22 -19.25 24.33
CA VAL A 273 2.32 -18.09 25.21
C VAL A 273 3.65 -18.17 25.96
N ILE A 274 4.43 -17.09 25.92
CA ILE A 274 5.70 -16.98 26.65
C ILE A 274 5.55 -16.03 27.83
N ASP A 275 6.26 -16.32 28.93
CA ASP A 275 6.24 -15.49 30.13
C ASP A 275 7.00 -14.17 29.87
N ASN A 276 6.37 -13.06 30.20
CA ASN A 276 6.99 -11.73 30.12
C ASN A 276 7.15 -11.07 31.50
N LYS A 277 7.01 -11.82 32.59
CA LYS A 277 7.04 -11.28 33.95
C LYS A 277 8.32 -10.49 34.24
N LYS A 278 9.47 -10.97 33.72
CA LYS A 278 10.76 -10.32 33.92
C LYS A 278 10.74 -8.89 33.34
N ILE A 279 10.26 -8.71 32.11
CA ILE A 279 10.22 -7.40 31.46
C ILE A 279 9.08 -6.53 32.01
N SER A 280 7.90 -7.07 32.26
CA SER A 280 6.76 -6.32 32.79
C SER A 280 6.99 -5.83 34.24
N THR A 281 7.86 -6.47 35.00
CA THR A 281 8.31 -5.98 36.29
C THR A 281 9.20 -4.74 36.16
N LEU A 282 10.10 -4.71 35.16
CA LEU A 282 10.96 -3.56 34.88
C LEU A 282 10.22 -2.41 34.19
N TYR A 283 9.26 -2.73 33.32
CA TYR A 283 8.47 -1.80 32.54
C TYR A 283 6.97 -2.09 32.71
N PRO A 284 6.38 -1.68 33.86
CA PRO A 284 4.97 -1.99 34.17
C PRO A 284 3.98 -1.27 33.26
N THR A 285 4.43 -0.33 32.44
CA THR A 285 3.62 0.39 31.44
C THR A 285 3.44 -0.37 30.12
N ILE A 286 4.05 -1.55 29.95
CA ILE A 286 3.83 -2.39 28.77
C ILE A 286 2.33 -2.67 28.62
N MET A 287 1.81 -2.36 27.43
CA MET A 287 0.39 -2.55 27.11
C MET A 287 -0.04 -4.00 27.24
N ASN A 288 -1.28 -4.21 27.68
CA ASN A 288 -1.89 -5.53 27.60
C ASN A 288 -2.34 -5.85 26.16
N THR A 289 -2.47 -7.14 25.85
CA THR A 289 -2.77 -7.61 24.49
C THR A 289 -4.16 -7.21 24.00
N ASN A 290 -5.15 -7.04 24.86
CA ASN A 290 -6.50 -6.61 24.47
C ASN A 290 -6.49 -5.15 23.98
N ASP A 291 -5.79 -4.27 24.71
CA ASP A 291 -5.63 -2.87 24.28
C ASP A 291 -4.85 -2.78 22.96
N VAL A 292 -3.81 -3.61 22.79
CA VAL A 292 -3.05 -3.70 21.53
C VAL A 292 -3.94 -4.11 20.36
N VAL A 293 -4.78 -5.13 20.54
CA VAL A 293 -5.71 -5.58 19.48
C VAL A 293 -6.69 -4.47 19.14
N THR A 294 -7.32 -3.87 20.15
CA THR A 294 -8.28 -2.76 19.95
C THR A 294 -7.65 -1.60 19.19
N LEU A 295 -6.49 -1.13 19.65
CA LEU A 295 -5.76 -0.04 18.99
C LEU A 295 -5.34 -0.39 17.56
N THR A 296 -4.92 -1.64 17.34
CA THR A 296 -4.56 -2.12 16.00
C THR A 296 -5.75 -2.09 15.06
N LEU A 297 -6.91 -2.59 15.49
CA LEU A 297 -8.12 -2.62 14.69
C LEU A 297 -8.63 -1.20 14.39
N ASP A 298 -8.58 -0.29 15.35
CA ASP A 298 -8.94 1.12 15.15
C ASP A 298 -7.99 1.81 14.16
N ASN A 299 -6.69 1.59 14.28
CA ASN A 299 -5.71 2.14 13.34
C ASN A 299 -5.91 1.59 11.91
N MET A 300 -6.20 0.29 11.79
CA MET A 300 -6.51 -0.31 10.48
C MET A 300 -7.78 0.27 9.89
N LYS A 301 -8.84 0.46 10.70
CA LYS A 301 -10.10 1.09 10.28
C LYS A 301 -9.90 2.53 9.81
N ASN A 302 -9.08 3.31 10.51
CA ASN A 302 -8.75 4.68 10.12
C ASN A 302 -7.97 4.76 8.79
N LYS A 303 -7.21 3.73 8.45
CA LYS A 303 -6.48 3.65 7.17
C LYS A 303 -7.31 3.10 6.02
N CYS A 304 -8.28 2.21 6.29
CA CYS A 304 -9.09 1.57 5.27
C CYS A 304 -10.44 1.15 5.86
N GLN A 305 -11.54 1.71 5.33
CA GLN A 305 -12.88 1.50 5.83
C GLN A 305 -13.71 0.61 4.90
N ALA A 306 -14.49 -0.31 5.48
CA ALA A 306 -15.45 -1.10 4.72
C ALA A 306 -16.64 -0.25 4.24
N ILE A 307 -17.04 -0.44 2.99
CA ILE A 307 -18.23 0.17 2.38
C ILE A 307 -19.35 -0.85 2.42
N ILE A 308 -20.25 -0.73 3.38
CA ILE A 308 -21.29 -1.72 3.67
C ILE A 308 -22.62 -1.48 2.96
N LYS A 309 -22.76 -0.34 2.29
CA LYS A 309 -23.95 0.03 1.52
C LYS A 309 -23.57 0.49 0.13
N CYS A 310 -24.48 0.35 -0.80
CA CYS A 310 -24.32 0.90 -2.15
C CYS A 310 -24.17 2.43 -2.08
N ILE A 311 -23.10 2.96 -2.65
CA ILE A 311 -22.85 4.39 -2.72
C ILE A 311 -24.00 5.13 -3.41
N CYS A 312 -24.58 4.56 -4.46
CA CYS A 312 -25.62 5.21 -5.24
C CYS A 312 -27.03 5.13 -4.63
N CYS A 313 -27.50 3.96 -4.22
CA CYS A 313 -28.90 3.76 -3.78
C CYS A 313 -29.05 3.37 -2.31
N GLN A 314 -27.97 3.32 -1.53
CA GLN A 314 -27.92 2.97 -0.11
C GLN A 314 -28.42 1.55 0.24
N ASN A 315 -28.59 0.68 -0.76
CA ASN A 315 -28.94 -0.72 -0.55
C ASN A 315 -27.80 -1.48 0.13
N GLU A 316 -28.12 -2.34 1.11
CA GLU A 316 -27.13 -3.13 1.85
C GLU A 316 -26.78 -4.46 1.17
N SER A 317 -27.57 -4.89 0.18
CA SER A 317 -27.30 -6.12 -0.56
C SER A 317 -26.29 -5.89 -1.67
N LEU A 318 -25.03 -6.23 -1.37
CA LEU A 318 -23.89 -6.13 -2.28
C LEU A 318 -23.31 -7.53 -2.52
N ASN A 319 -23.22 -7.95 -3.78
CA ASN A 319 -22.59 -9.21 -4.19
C ASN A 319 -21.14 -9.01 -4.56
N CYS A 320 -20.23 -9.85 -4.06
CA CYS A 320 -18.83 -9.83 -4.49
C CYS A 320 -18.70 -10.42 -5.90
N ILE A 321 -18.24 -9.60 -6.86
CA ILE A 321 -18.00 -10.02 -8.24
C ILE A 321 -16.60 -10.59 -8.38
N LEU A 322 -15.58 -9.85 -7.93
CA LEU A 322 -14.17 -10.22 -8.07
C LEU A 322 -13.43 -9.89 -6.78
N ASP A 323 -12.73 -10.87 -6.22
CA ASP A 323 -11.89 -10.70 -5.04
C ASP A 323 -10.41 -10.77 -5.44
N LEU A 324 -9.78 -9.60 -5.58
CA LEU A 324 -8.36 -9.46 -5.87
C LEU A 324 -7.47 -9.64 -4.63
N LYS A 325 -8.05 -10.07 -3.51
CA LYS A 325 -7.39 -10.30 -2.22
C LYS A 325 -6.84 -9.00 -1.62
N TYR A 326 -5.69 -9.08 -0.96
CA TYR A 326 -4.98 -7.92 -0.41
C TYR A 326 -3.92 -7.47 -1.41
N GLN A 327 -4.05 -6.25 -1.87
CA GLN A 327 -3.18 -5.65 -2.89
C GLN A 327 -2.50 -4.39 -2.36
N PRO A 328 -1.28 -4.06 -2.84
CA PRO A 328 -0.68 -2.77 -2.57
C PRO A 328 -1.43 -1.67 -3.30
N LEU A 329 -1.19 -0.42 -2.92
CA LEU A 329 -1.62 0.71 -3.75
C LEU A 329 -0.88 0.67 -5.08
N ALA A 330 -1.62 0.82 -6.18
CA ALA A 330 -1.08 0.63 -7.52
C ALA A 330 0.00 1.67 -7.90
N ASN A 331 -0.03 2.85 -7.27
CA ASN A 331 0.94 3.93 -7.47
C ASN A 331 1.99 4.03 -6.34
N ASP A 332 2.09 3.04 -5.43
CA ASP A 332 3.05 3.01 -4.34
C ASP A 332 4.45 2.55 -4.80
N PHE A 333 4.98 3.23 -5.83
CA PHE A 333 6.37 3.01 -6.28
C PHE A 333 7.34 3.47 -5.20
N HIS A 334 8.33 2.62 -4.90
CA HIS A 334 9.21 2.83 -3.75
C HIS A 334 10.69 2.54 -4.07
N PHE A 335 11.57 2.98 -3.20
CA PHE A 335 12.99 2.62 -3.29
C PHE A 335 13.23 1.17 -2.84
N LYS A 336 14.36 0.61 -3.23
CA LYS A 336 14.74 -0.77 -2.90
C LYS A 336 14.63 -1.04 -1.39
N ASN A 337 14.13 -2.23 -1.03
CA ASN A 337 13.95 -2.71 0.35
C ASN A 337 12.82 -2.04 1.17
N VAL A 338 11.93 -1.31 0.53
CA VAL A 338 10.68 -0.86 1.17
C VAL A 338 9.59 -1.89 0.86
N THR A 339 8.79 -2.24 1.86
CA THR A 339 7.66 -3.16 1.68
C THR A 339 6.36 -2.37 1.65
N SER A 340 5.60 -2.50 0.57
CA SER A 340 4.28 -1.87 0.42
C SER A 340 3.25 -2.44 1.40
N HIS A 341 2.36 -1.59 1.90
CA HIS A 341 1.17 -2.02 2.62
C HIS A 341 0.15 -2.63 1.65
N ASN A 342 -0.56 -3.66 2.10
CA ASN A 342 -1.57 -4.33 1.30
C ASN A 342 -2.96 -4.12 1.90
N TYR A 343 -3.88 -3.59 1.12
CA TYR A 343 -5.25 -3.31 1.50
C TYR A 343 -6.22 -4.27 0.79
N PRO A 344 -7.40 -4.56 1.38
CA PRO A 344 -8.41 -5.39 0.72
C PRO A 344 -8.88 -4.74 -0.58
N LEU A 345 -8.98 -5.52 -1.65
CA LEU A 345 -9.42 -5.06 -2.97
C LEU A 345 -10.43 -6.03 -3.56
N LYS A 346 -11.72 -5.71 -3.44
CA LYS A 346 -12.83 -6.52 -3.97
C LYS A 346 -13.80 -5.62 -4.72
N LEU A 347 -14.24 -6.07 -5.88
CA LEU A 347 -15.32 -5.44 -6.64
C LEU A 347 -16.66 -6.00 -6.20
N MET A 348 -17.57 -5.14 -5.79
CA MET A 348 -18.91 -5.46 -5.36
C MET A 348 -19.93 -4.92 -6.37
N ASN A 349 -21.06 -5.61 -6.55
CA ASN A 349 -22.20 -5.14 -7.35
C ASN A 349 -23.45 -5.01 -6.49
N CYS A 350 -24.15 -3.90 -6.64
CA CYS A 350 -25.43 -3.67 -5.97
C CYS A 350 -26.57 -4.43 -6.68
N THR A 351 -27.28 -5.26 -5.94
CA THR A 351 -28.40 -6.04 -6.48
C THR A 351 -29.60 -5.20 -6.92
N LYS A 352 -29.71 -3.93 -6.49
CA LYS A 352 -30.84 -3.03 -6.79
C LYS A 352 -30.56 -2.12 -7.99
N CYS A 353 -29.42 -1.41 -7.98
CA CYS A 353 -29.14 -0.41 -9.02
C CYS A 353 -28.02 -0.82 -9.98
N ASN A 354 -27.43 -1.98 -9.81
CA ASN A 354 -26.33 -2.53 -10.61
C ASN A 354 -25.05 -1.65 -10.59
N HIS A 355 -24.92 -0.77 -9.57
CA HIS A 355 -23.69 -0.04 -9.35
C HIS A 355 -22.55 -0.99 -8.95
N CYS A 356 -21.39 -0.81 -9.53
CA CYS A 356 -20.16 -1.50 -9.13
C CYS A 356 -19.29 -0.58 -8.29
N GLN A 357 -18.80 -1.09 -7.15
CA GLN A 357 -17.97 -0.33 -6.22
C GLN A 357 -16.97 -1.23 -5.52
N LEU A 358 -15.92 -0.65 -4.94
CA LEU A 358 -15.03 -1.42 -4.06
C LEU A 358 -15.73 -1.75 -2.74
N SER A 359 -15.29 -2.84 -2.10
CA SER A 359 -15.73 -3.23 -0.75
C SER A 359 -15.14 -2.35 0.36
N HIS A 360 -14.03 -1.69 0.09
CA HIS A 360 -13.29 -0.86 1.04
C HIS A 360 -12.77 0.41 0.37
N ALA A 361 -12.66 1.48 1.16
CA ALA A 361 -12.03 2.73 0.78
C ALA A 361 -10.78 2.96 1.64
N VAL A 362 -9.64 3.12 1.00
CA VAL A 362 -8.41 3.59 1.65
C VAL A 362 -8.57 5.07 1.97
N ASN A 363 -8.00 5.53 3.10
CA ASN A 363 -8.07 6.92 3.50
C ASN A 363 -7.51 7.82 2.37
N PRO A 364 -8.27 8.82 1.89
CA PRO A 364 -7.87 9.68 0.79
C PRO A 364 -6.55 10.43 1.02
N GLU A 365 -6.21 10.78 2.26
CA GLU A 365 -4.93 11.42 2.58
C GLU A 365 -3.72 10.53 2.21
N ILE A 366 -3.86 9.20 2.35
CA ILE A 366 -2.81 8.24 1.95
C ILE A 366 -2.65 8.21 0.44
N LEU A 367 -3.75 8.38 -0.31
CA LEU A 367 -3.78 8.26 -1.77
C LEU A 367 -3.37 9.55 -2.48
N PHE A 368 -3.85 10.73 -2.01
CA PHE A 368 -3.89 11.94 -2.83
C PHE A 368 -3.10 13.13 -2.29
N LYS A 369 -2.69 13.14 -1.00
CA LYS A 369 -1.99 14.29 -0.41
C LYS A 369 -0.63 14.59 -1.09
N ASN A 370 0.05 13.57 -1.59
CA ASN A 370 1.27 13.68 -2.38
C ASN A 370 1.13 12.84 -3.66
N TYR A 371 0.51 13.43 -4.67
CA TYR A 371 0.08 12.69 -5.86
C TYR A 371 1.16 12.69 -6.94
N LYS A 372 1.46 11.50 -7.47
CA LYS A 372 2.55 11.29 -8.45
C LYS A 372 2.10 11.43 -9.91
N TYR A 373 0.80 11.53 -10.16
CA TYR A 373 0.28 11.74 -11.50
C TYR A 373 0.15 13.24 -11.80
N VAL A 374 0.69 13.68 -12.94
CA VAL A 374 0.63 15.07 -13.41
C VAL A 374 -0.12 15.11 -14.74
N SER A 375 -1.24 15.83 -14.79
CA SER A 375 -2.15 15.87 -15.95
C SER A 375 -1.49 16.44 -17.20
N GLY A 376 -0.65 17.45 -17.05
CA GLY A 376 0.04 18.15 -18.15
C GLY A 376 1.18 17.35 -18.81
N THR A 377 1.46 16.10 -18.42
CA THR A 377 2.54 15.31 -19.03
C THR A 377 2.13 14.55 -20.30
N SER A 378 0.82 14.40 -20.55
CA SER A 378 0.29 13.59 -21.65
C SER A 378 -0.26 14.42 -22.81
N LYS A 379 0.26 14.22 -24.02
CA LYS A 379 -0.28 14.87 -25.23
C LYS A 379 -1.75 14.50 -25.47
N THR A 380 -2.14 13.26 -25.20
CA THR A 380 -3.53 12.82 -25.29
C THR A 380 -4.41 13.52 -24.26
N GLY A 381 -3.89 13.74 -23.04
CA GLY A 381 -4.57 14.51 -21.99
C GLY A 381 -4.78 15.96 -22.40
N HIS A 382 -3.76 16.64 -22.92
CA HIS A 382 -3.87 18.00 -23.45
C HIS A 382 -4.97 18.13 -24.52
N LYS A 383 -4.99 17.19 -25.49
CA LYS A 383 -6.02 17.19 -26.52
C LYS A 383 -7.42 17.03 -25.90
N PHE A 384 -7.58 16.09 -24.99
CA PHE A 384 -8.86 15.85 -24.31
C PHE A 384 -9.34 17.12 -23.56
N PHE A 385 -8.48 17.74 -22.75
CA PHE A 385 -8.84 18.92 -21.97
C PHE A 385 -9.23 20.10 -22.85
N LYS A 386 -8.53 20.27 -23.98
CA LYS A 386 -8.88 21.27 -24.96
C LYS A 386 -10.25 21.03 -25.60
N ASP A 387 -10.43 19.82 -26.16
CA ASP A 387 -11.69 19.44 -26.82
C ASP A 387 -12.87 19.52 -25.81
N ASN A 388 -12.64 19.16 -24.54
CA ASN A 388 -13.65 19.23 -23.47
C ASN A 388 -14.01 20.69 -23.11
N ALA A 389 -13.03 21.59 -23.03
CA ALA A 389 -13.27 23.00 -22.73
C ALA A 389 -14.08 23.67 -23.88
N GLU A 390 -13.71 23.39 -25.14
CA GLU A 390 -14.45 23.89 -26.33
C GLU A 390 -15.88 23.32 -26.36
N LEU A 391 -16.08 22.04 -26.06
CA LEU A 391 -17.40 21.39 -26.00
C LEU A 391 -18.31 22.02 -24.95
N ILE A 392 -17.77 22.17 -23.70
CA ILE A 392 -18.50 22.75 -22.58
C ILE A 392 -18.85 24.22 -22.88
N GLN A 393 -17.94 25.00 -23.48
CA GLN A 393 -18.25 26.37 -23.92
C GLN A 393 -19.38 26.41 -24.93
N HIS A 394 -19.38 25.49 -25.92
CA HIS A 394 -20.47 25.37 -26.88
C HIS A 394 -21.81 25.06 -26.18
N PHE A 395 -21.85 24.12 -25.22
CA PHE A 395 -23.09 23.85 -24.48
C PHE A 395 -23.53 24.97 -23.56
N ASN A 396 -22.63 25.85 -23.17
CA ASN A 396 -22.93 27.07 -22.42
C ASN A 396 -23.27 28.27 -23.37
N ASN A 397 -23.72 27.97 -24.61
CA ASN A 397 -24.08 28.98 -25.64
C ASN A 397 -22.96 30.00 -25.93
N ASN A 398 -21.70 29.58 -25.85
CA ASN A 398 -20.50 30.40 -26.01
C ASN A 398 -20.41 31.57 -25.01
N LYS A 399 -21.19 31.56 -23.93
CA LYS A 399 -21.04 32.53 -22.85
C LYS A 399 -19.78 32.16 -22.02
N LYS A 400 -19.12 33.22 -21.57
CA LYS A 400 -18.00 33.12 -20.62
C LYS A 400 -18.52 33.37 -19.22
N GLY A 401 -17.88 32.76 -18.24
CA GLY A 401 -18.29 32.87 -16.85
C GLY A 401 -17.22 32.36 -15.94
N LYS A 402 -17.64 31.82 -14.79
CA LYS A 402 -16.78 31.22 -13.78
C LYS A 402 -16.80 29.68 -13.92
N ILE A 403 -15.62 29.11 -14.05
CA ILE A 403 -15.43 27.65 -14.07
C ILE A 403 -14.68 27.18 -12.83
N LEU A 404 -15.20 26.15 -12.18
CA LEU A 404 -14.51 25.40 -11.13
C LEU A 404 -14.10 24.04 -11.66
N ASP A 405 -12.82 23.69 -11.52
CA ASP A 405 -12.32 22.34 -11.73
C ASP A 405 -11.98 21.67 -10.39
N ILE A 406 -12.75 20.65 -10.01
CA ILE A 406 -12.55 19.88 -8.78
C ILE A 406 -11.55 18.75 -9.06
N ALA A 407 -10.46 18.69 -8.28
CA ALA A 407 -9.23 17.95 -8.52
C ALA A 407 -8.49 18.45 -9.77
N CYS A 408 -8.23 19.76 -9.78
CA CYS A 408 -7.64 20.47 -10.92
C CYS A 408 -6.18 20.08 -11.20
N ASN A 409 -5.53 19.29 -10.34
CA ASN A 409 -4.17 18.80 -10.48
C ASN A 409 -3.19 19.96 -10.69
N ASP A 410 -2.43 19.99 -11.79
CA ASP A 410 -1.49 21.05 -12.17
C ASP A 410 -2.16 22.23 -12.93
N GLY A 411 -3.49 22.26 -13.00
CA GLY A 411 -4.27 23.30 -13.65
C GLY A 411 -4.33 23.21 -15.18
N THR A 412 -3.86 22.12 -15.79
CA THR A 412 -3.80 21.99 -17.26
C THR A 412 -5.17 22.14 -17.94
N GLN A 413 -6.27 21.61 -17.35
CA GLN A 413 -7.61 21.84 -17.91
C GLN A 413 -8.04 23.31 -17.79
N LEU A 414 -7.74 23.94 -16.66
CA LEU A 414 -8.05 25.35 -16.43
C LEU A 414 -7.33 26.30 -17.41
N ASP A 415 -6.12 25.92 -17.88
CA ASP A 415 -5.40 26.70 -18.91
C ASP A 415 -6.26 26.89 -20.16
N TYR A 416 -6.92 25.81 -20.65
CA TYR A 416 -7.76 25.89 -21.84
C TYR A 416 -9.03 26.74 -21.64
N PHE A 417 -9.66 26.66 -20.46
CA PHE A 417 -10.77 27.55 -20.12
C PHE A 417 -10.32 29.00 -20.01
N LYS A 418 -9.13 29.27 -19.46
CA LYS A 418 -8.54 30.61 -19.39
C LYS A 418 -8.26 31.19 -20.80
N GLU A 419 -7.73 30.37 -21.72
CA GLU A 419 -7.53 30.73 -23.11
C GLU A 419 -8.86 31.12 -23.81
N LEU A 420 -9.96 30.46 -23.45
CA LEU A 420 -11.31 30.77 -23.92
C LEU A 420 -11.91 31.99 -23.21
N GLY A 421 -11.22 32.55 -22.18
CA GLY A 421 -11.58 33.78 -21.49
C GLY A 421 -12.51 33.57 -20.28
N TRP A 422 -12.49 32.41 -19.67
CA TRP A 422 -13.18 32.11 -18.42
C TRP A 422 -12.39 32.57 -17.19
N GLU A 423 -13.09 32.91 -16.13
CA GLU A 423 -12.52 33.07 -14.79
C GLU A 423 -12.36 31.69 -14.14
N THR A 424 -11.14 31.32 -13.78
CA THR A 424 -10.78 29.93 -13.49
C THR A 424 -10.52 29.72 -12.00
N TYR A 425 -11.21 28.73 -11.42
CA TYR A 425 -11.11 28.28 -10.04
C TYR A 425 -10.75 26.80 -10.01
N GLY A 426 -9.91 26.41 -9.06
CA GLY A 426 -9.50 25.03 -8.86
C GLY A 426 -9.53 24.62 -7.39
N VAL A 427 -9.79 23.35 -7.14
CA VAL A 427 -9.64 22.71 -5.81
C VAL A 427 -8.88 21.40 -5.98
N ASP A 428 -7.80 21.21 -5.25
CA ASP A 428 -7.01 19.97 -5.28
C ASP A 428 -6.34 19.70 -3.93
N PRO A 429 -6.31 18.45 -3.39
CA PRO A 429 -5.63 18.14 -2.14
C PRO A 429 -4.12 17.94 -2.27
N ALA A 430 -3.57 17.82 -3.48
CA ALA A 430 -2.17 17.50 -3.72
C ALA A 430 -1.25 18.71 -3.44
N GLU A 431 -0.61 18.71 -2.28
CA GLU A 431 0.29 19.78 -1.82
C GLU A 431 1.45 20.05 -2.80
N ASN A 432 1.87 19.03 -3.56
CA ASN A 432 2.94 19.15 -4.56
C ASN A 432 2.48 19.73 -5.91
N LEU A 433 1.18 19.75 -6.21
CA LEU A 433 0.63 20.19 -7.50
C LEU A 433 -0.05 21.56 -7.43
N CYS A 434 -0.70 21.90 -6.33
CA CYS A 434 -1.35 23.19 -6.13
C CYS A 434 -0.46 24.42 -6.46
N PRO A 435 0.83 24.46 -6.08
CA PRO A 435 1.70 25.59 -6.44
C PRO A 435 1.81 25.77 -7.95
N ILE A 436 1.90 24.68 -8.71
CA ILE A 436 2.03 24.72 -10.18
C ILE A 436 0.78 25.37 -10.80
N ALA A 437 -0.41 24.97 -10.37
CA ALA A 437 -1.66 25.55 -10.87
C ALA A 437 -1.81 27.04 -10.48
N LYS A 438 -1.36 27.43 -9.27
CA LYS A 438 -1.34 28.85 -8.84
C LYS A 438 -0.39 29.70 -9.67
N GLU A 439 0.80 29.18 -9.99
CA GLU A 439 1.79 29.90 -10.84
C GLU A 439 1.26 30.17 -12.25
N LYS A 440 0.37 29.32 -12.78
CA LYS A 440 -0.34 29.53 -14.04
C LYS A 440 -1.42 30.63 -13.94
N GLY A 441 -1.68 31.17 -12.74
CA GLY A 441 -2.58 32.27 -12.46
C GLY A 441 -4.05 31.85 -12.31
N HIS A 442 -4.31 30.65 -11.83
CA HIS A 442 -5.63 30.19 -11.42
C HIS A 442 -5.85 30.48 -9.92
N PHE A 443 -7.12 30.71 -9.52
CA PHE A 443 -7.49 30.71 -8.11
C PHE A 443 -7.58 29.26 -7.63
N VAL A 444 -6.71 28.81 -6.72
CA VAL A 444 -6.65 27.39 -6.29
C VAL A 444 -6.70 27.26 -4.78
N ILE A 445 -7.66 26.46 -4.30
CA ILE A 445 -7.80 26.06 -2.91
C ILE A 445 -7.12 24.69 -2.74
N CYS A 446 -6.05 24.63 -1.91
CA CYS A 446 -5.28 23.41 -1.73
C CYS A 446 -5.82 22.58 -0.57
N ARG A 447 -6.88 21.80 -0.81
CA ARG A 447 -7.54 20.90 0.14
C ARG A 447 -8.49 19.94 -0.56
N PHE A 448 -8.99 18.93 0.15
CA PHE A 448 -10.10 18.11 -0.34
C PHE A 448 -11.36 18.94 -0.54
N TRP A 449 -12.18 18.52 -1.51
CA TRP A 449 -13.50 19.13 -1.77
C TRP A 449 -14.43 18.89 -0.58
N ASP A 450 -14.70 19.94 0.18
CA ASP A 450 -15.52 19.94 1.40
C ASP A 450 -16.38 21.22 1.53
N ASP A 451 -17.17 21.29 2.63
CA ASP A 451 -18.03 22.45 2.90
C ASP A 451 -17.24 23.77 3.02
N LYS A 452 -16.00 23.72 3.49
CA LYS A 452 -15.17 24.93 3.60
C LYS A 452 -14.71 25.48 2.25
N CYS A 453 -14.53 24.60 1.25
CA CYS A 453 -14.27 25.06 -0.11
C CYS A 453 -15.46 25.88 -0.65
N VAL A 454 -16.67 25.43 -0.36
CA VAL A 454 -17.91 26.10 -0.81
C VAL A 454 -18.03 27.51 -0.23
N GLU A 455 -17.60 27.73 1.02
CA GLU A 455 -17.63 29.04 1.67
C GLU A 455 -16.68 30.06 1.00
N GLU A 456 -15.63 29.62 0.34
CA GLU A 456 -14.63 30.44 -0.33
C GLU A 456 -14.94 30.70 -1.82
N LEU A 457 -15.97 30.07 -2.38
CA LEU A 457 -16.26 30.07 -3.82
C LEU A 457 -17.55 30.84 -4.13
N PRO A 458 -17.59 31.61 -5.24
CA PRO A 458 -18.83 32.22 -5.73
C PRO A 458 -19.73 31.17 -6.39
N ILE A 459 -20.94 31.61 -6.83
CA ILE A 459 -21.75 30.81 -7.73
C ILE A 459 -20.96 30.57 -9.02
N MET A 460 -20.94 29.34 -9.52
CA MET A 460 -20.21 28.89 -10.70
C MET A 460 -21.18 28.68 -11.88
N ASP A 461 -20.79 29.12 -13.04
CA ASP A 461 -21.54 28.81 -14.28
C ASP A 461 -21.30 27.38 -14.72
N VAL A 462 -20.07 26.92 -14.57
CA VAL A 462 -19.63 25.55 -14.90
C VAL A 462 -18.81 24.97 -13.76
N ILE A 463 -19.07 23.71 -13.44
CA ILE A 463 -18.24 22.88 -12.54
C ILE A 463 -17.80 21.65 -13.31
N THR A 464 -16.51 21.31 -13.26
CA THR A 464 -15.97 20.08 -13.84
C THR A 464 -15.33 19.20 -12.78
N ALA A 465 -15.40 17.88 -13.00
CA ALA A 465 -14.77 16.86 -12.16
C ALA A 465 -14.29 15.72 -13.06
N GLN A 466 -13.03 15.80 -13.49
CA GLN A 466 -12.46 14.87 -14.47
C GLN A 466 -11.74 13.72 -13.77
N ASN A 467 -12.25 12.49 -13.91
CA ASN A 467 -11.71 11.27 -13.34
C ASN A 467 -11.43 11.33 -11.81
N VAL A 468 -12.25 12.07 -11.07
CA VAL A 468 -12.15 12.23 -9.61
C VAL A 468 -13.37 11.71 -8.87
N PHE A 469 -14.59 11.87 -9.42
CA PHE A 469 -15.82 11.49 -8.72
C PHE A 469 -15.87 9.98 -8.40
N ALA A 470 -15.29 9.15 -9.26
CA ALA A 470 -15.12 7.72 -9.01
C ALA A 470 -14.20 7.40 -7.82
N HIS A 471 -13.41 8.36 -7.34
CA HIS A 471 -12.52 8.25 -6.19
C HIS A 471 -13.19 8.62 -4.85
N THR A 472 -14.39 9.19 -4.89
CA THR A 472 -15.15 9.56 -3.69
C THR A 472 -15.92 8.35 -3.16
N ALA A 473 -15.59 7.89 -1.96
CA ALA A 473 -16.26 6.76 -1.32
C ALA A 473 -17.62 7.17 -0.70
N THR A 474 -17.62 7.33 0.60
CA THR A 474 -18.79 7.76 1.38
C THR A 474 -19.12 9.24 1.20
N ALA A 475 -18.23 10.00 0.57
CA ALA A 475 -18.37 11.44 0.33
C ALA A 475 -19.08 11.79 -0.99
N SER A 476 -19.59 10.80 -1.76
CA SER A 476 -20.25 11.10 -3.05
C SER A 476 -21.49 11.99 -2.91
N ASP A 477 -22.26 11.80 -1.84
CA ASP A 477 -23.43 12.64 -1.56
C ASP A 477 -23.00 14.08 -1.22
N SER A 478 -22.07 14.25 -0.29
CA SER A 478 -21.56 15.57 0.12
C SER A 478 -20.86 16.27 -1.05
N PHE A 479 -20.18 15.53 -1.93
CA PHE A 479 -19.59 16.07 -3.15
C PHE A 479 -20.65 16.76 -4.01
N LEU A 480 -21.74 16.06 -4.35
CA LEU A 480 -22.84 16.58 -5.17
C LEU A 480 -23.61 17.71 -4.45
N LEU A 481 -23.86 17.54 -3.15
CA LEU A 481 -24.56 18.57 -2.35
C LEU A 481 -23.74 19.85 -2.26
N ASN A 482 -22.42 19.75 -2.20
CA ASN A 482 -21.54 20.91 -2.19
C ASN A 482 -21.49 21.60 -3.57
N CYS A 483 -21.45 20.83 -4.66
CA CYS A 483 -21.63 21.41 -6.00
C CYS A 483 -22.97 22.16 -6.09
N LYS A 484 -24.06 21.56 -5.63
CA LYS A 484 -25.40 22.15 -5.63
C LYS A 484 -25.46 23.51 -4.92
N LYS A 485 -24.71 23.73 -3.84
CA LYS A 485 -24.69 25.00 -3.09
C LYS A 485 -24.11 26.18 -3.88
N ILE A 486 -23.23 25.91 -4.83
CA ILE A 486 -22.58 26.93 -5.67
C ILE A 486 -23.08 26.90 -7.12
N MET A 487 -24.24 26.30 -7.38
CA MET A 487 -24.94 26.28 -8.66
C MET A 487 -26.21 27.16 -8.61
N ASP A 488 -26.54 27.77 -9.72
CA ASP A 488 -27.84 28.36 -9.98
C ASP A 488 -28.58 27.61 -11.11
N GLU A 489 -29.75 28.14 -11.55
CA GLU A 489 -30.59 27.45 -12.56
C GLU A 489 -29.92 27.35 -13.95
N ASN A 490 -28.90 28.14 -14.23
CA ASN A 490 -28.16 28.16 -15.49
C ASN A 490 -26.87 27.30 -15.40
N SER A 491 -26.43 26.97 -14.20
CA SER A 491 -25.20 26.24 -13.97
C SER A 491 -25.25 24.81 -14.49
N SER A 492 -24.10 24.29 -14.89
CA SER A 492 -23.92 22.89 -15.29
C SER A 492 -22.72 22.26 -14.55
N LEU A 493 -22.92 21.04 -14.05
CA LEU A 493 -21.86 20.21 -13.49
C LEU A 493 -21.55 19.06 -14.47
N TYR A 494 -20.28 18.94 -14.89
CA TYR A 494 -19.79 17.90 -15.78
C TYR A 494 -18.87 16.93 -15.02
N ILE A 495 -19.31 15.68 -14.88
CA ILE A 495 -18.54 14.63 -14.21
C ILE A 495 -18.08 13.59 -15.24
N GLN A 496 -16.77 13.43 -15.40
CA GLN A 496 -16.21 12.39 -16.25
C GLN A 496 -15.76 11.19 -15.41
N THR A 497 -16.10 9.98 -15.88
CA THR A 497 -15.64 8.71 -15.31
C THR A 497 -15.11 7.79 -16.40
N SER A 498 -14.03 7.06 -16.11
CA SER A 498 -13.26 6.28 -17.10
C SER A 498 -13.68 4.81 -17.25
N GLN A 499 -14.74 4.35 -16.56
CA GLN A 499 -15.01 2.91 -16.38
C GLN A 499 -16.20 2.36 -17.19
N ARG A 500 -16.66 3.08 -18.20
CA ARG A 500 -17.85 2.72 -18.97
C ARG A 500 -17.88 1.26 -19.44
N ASP A 501 -16.83 0.84 -20.12
CA ASP A 501 -16.81 -0.46 -20.80
C ASP A 501 -16.06 -1.56 -20.01
N MET A 502 -15.62 -1.27 -18.78
CA MET A 502 -14.80 -2.18 -17.97
C MET A 502 -15.37 -3.60 -17.88
N ILE A 503 -16.64 -3.73 -17.51
CA ILE A 503 -17.28 -5.04 -17.31
C ILE A 503 -17.41 -5.80 -18.64
N ILE A 504 -17.81 -5.09 -19.70
CA ILE A 504 -18.07 -5.69 -21.02
C ILE A 504 -16.76 -6.16 -21.67
N ASN A 505 -15.74 -5.31 -21.60
CA ASN A 505 -14.43 -5.58 -22.21
C ASN A 505 -13.54 -6.50 -21.37
N GLY A 506 -13.92 -6.78 -20.13
CA GLY A 506 -13.10 -7.55 -19.20
C GLY A 506 -11.89 -6.80 -18.66
N GLU A 507 -11.96 -5.48 -18.53
CA GLU A 507 -10.88 -4.59 -18.09
C GLU A 507 -10.73 -4.61 -16.56
N PHE A 508 -10.48 -5.81 -15.99
CA PHE A 508 -10.38 -6.01 -14.54
C PHE A 508 -9.18 -5.27 -13.91
N ASP A 509 -8.18 -4.92 -14.68
CA ASP A 509 -6.99 -4.18 -14.27
C ASP A 509 -7.28 -2.71 -13.92
N THR A 510 -8.47 -2.20 -14.30
CA THR A 510 -8.94 -0.88 -13.85
C THR A 510 -9.39 -0.86 -12.39
N ILE A 511 -9.50 -2.03 -11.75
CA ILE A 511 -9.86 -2.17 -10.35
C ILE A 511 -8.62 -2.00 -9.49
N TYR A 512 -8.46 -0.83 -8.90
CA TYR A 512 -7.44 -0.50 -7.90
C TYR A 512 -7.98 0.54 -6.91
N HIS A 513 -7.32 0.74 -5.79
CA HIS A 513 -7.87 1.41 -4.61
C HIS A 513 -8.30 2.85 -4.82
N GLU A 514 -7.79 3.53 -5.84
CA GLU A 514 -8.22 4.90 -6.18
C GLU A 514 -9.61 4.90 -6.86
N HIS A 515 -9.95 3.86 -7.65
CA HIS A 515 -11.22 3.74 -8.36
C HIS A 515 -12.26 3.03 -7.48
N ILE A 516 -12.92 3.79 -6.61
CA ILE A 516 -13.88 3.22 -5.65
C ILE A 516 -15.23 2.90 -6.31
N SER A 517 -15.65 3.72 -7.28
CA SER A 517 -16.95 3.60 -7.97
C SER A 517 -16.79 3.41 -9.47
N PHE A 518 -17.62 2.53 -10.05
CA PHE A 518 -17.66 2.24 -11.48
C PHE A 518 -19.10 2.48 -11.95
N PHE A 519 -19.35 3.71 -12.41
CA PHE A 519 -20.69 4.19 -12.73
C PHE A 519 -21.18 3.67 -14.08
N ASN A 520 -22.43 3.18 -14.10
CA ASN A 520 -23.26 3.14 -15.29
C ASN A 520 -24.31 4.26 -15.22
N THR A 521 -25.02 4.51 -16.32
CA THR A 521 -25.99 5.63 -16.42
C THR A 521 -27.11 5.50 -15.39
N LYS A 522 -27.65 4.28 -15.16
CA LYS A 522 -28.70 4.03 -14.17
C LYS A 522 -28.24 4.36 -12.75
N SER A 523 -27.03 3.94 -12.37
CA SER A 523 -26.50 4.18 -11.03
C SER A 523 -26.20 5.65 -10.79
N MET A 524 -25.64 6.36 -11.79
CA MET A 524 -25.39 7.79 -11.71
C MET A 524 -26.73 8.56 -11.59
N LYS A 525 -27.73 8.24 -12.41
CA LYS A 525 -29.07 8.87 -12.33
C LYS A 525 -29.65 8.75 -10.92
N ILE A 526 -29.66 7.54 -10.34
CA ILE A 526 -30.18 7.31 -8.99
C ILE A 526 -29.44 8.13 -7.93
N LEU A 527 -28.11 8.22 -8.01
CA LEU A 527 -27.31 9.01 -7.06
C LEU A 527 -27.61 10.51 -7.18
N VAL A 528 -27.64 11.02 -8.40
CA VAL A 528 -27.90 12.44 -8.72
C VAL A 528 -29.29 12.85 -8.24
N GLU A 529 -30.33 12.07 -8.57
CA GLU A 529 -31.73 12.29 -8.14
C GLU A 529 -31.87 12.25 -6.61
N ARG A 530 -31.15 11.35 -5.93
CA ARG A 530 -31.14 11.27 -4.47
C ARG A 530 -30.55 12.53 -3.81
N CYS A 531 -29.63 13.20 -4.48
CA CYS A 531 -29.09 14.50 -4.05
C CYS A 531 -29.96 15.70 -4.45
N GLY A 532 -31.12 15.47 -5.10
CA GLY A 532 -32.03 16.49 -5.57
C GLY A 532 -31.43 17.31 -6.72
N LEU A 533 -30.71 16.65 -7.61
CA LEU A 533 -30.16 17.13 -8.86
C LEU A 533 -30.75 16.29 -10.00
N GLU A 534 -30.54 16.70 -11.24
CA GLU A 534 -31.07 16.03 -12.43
C GLU A 534 -29.92 15.64 -13.38
N LEU A 535 -29.90 14.36 -13.80
CA LEU A 535 -29.01 13.93 -14.87
C LEU A 535 -29.60 14.35 -16.20
N ASN A 536 -28.95 15.31 -16.86
CA ASN A 536 -29.49 15.97 -18.05
C ASN A 536 -29.01 15.31 -19.35
N ARG A 537 -27.72 14.92 -19.41
CA ARG A 537 -27.11 14.36 -20.62
C ARG A 537 -25.98 13.40 -20.28
N VAL A 538 -25.74 12.42 -21.16
CA VAL A 538 -24.57 11.54 -21.10
C VAL A 538 -23.81 11.66 -22.42
N LEU A 539 -22.54 12.05 -22.35
CA LEU A 539 -21.65 12.15 -23.50
C LEU A 539 -20.63 11.01 -23.46
N GLU A 540 -20.27 10.50 -24.61
CA GLU A 540 -19.22 9.49 -24.76
C GLU A 540 -17.90 10.14 -25.14
N ASN A 541 -16.81 9.65 -24.60
CA ASN A 541 -15.46 10.09 -24.90
C ASN A 541 -14.48 8.90 -24.97
N GLU A 542 -13.48 8.99 -25.82
CA GLU A 542 -12.48 7.93 -26.05
C GLU A 542 -11.35 7.90 -25.01
N ILE A 543 -11.28 8.89 -24.10
CA ILE A 543 -10.20 8.96 -23.11
C ILE A 543 -10.27 7.79 -22.14
N HIS A 544 -9.11 7.31 -21.70
CA HIS A 544 -8.95 6.20 -20.76
C HIS A 544 -9.59 4.87 -21.18
N GLY A 545 -9.85 4.66 -22.47
CA GLY A 545 -10.48 3.45 -23.00
C GLY A 545 -12.00 3.51 -23.07
N ARG A 546 -12.55 4.67 -23.31
CA ARG A 546 -13.93 5.14 -23.30
C ARG A 546 -14.44 5.51 -21.91
N SER A 547 -15.01 6.70 -21.84
CA SER A 547 -15.57 7.32 -20.65
C SER A 547 -16.93 7.89 -20.90
N TYR A 548 -17.71 8.05 -19.84
CA TYR A 548 -18.87 8.93 -19.83
C TYR A 548 -18.51 10.30 -19.24
N ILE A 549 -19.12 11.35 -19.81
CA ILE A 549 -19.23 12.67 -19.19
C ILE A 549 -20.71 12.88 -18.89
N PHE A 550 -21.06 12.98 -17.62
CA PHE A 550 -22.40 13.19 -17.12
C PHE A 550 -22.65 14.67 -16.93
N GLU A 551 -23.59 15.27 -17.68
CA GLU A 551 -24.06 16.63 -17.44
C GLU A 551 -25.19 16.61 -16.42
N ILE A 552 -25.02 17.34 -15.32
CA ILE A 552 -25.92 17.38 -14.17
C ILE A 552 -26.34 18.83 -13.95
N LYS A 553 -27.63 19.04 -13.68
CA LYS A 553 -28.24 20.36 -13.44
C LYS A 553 -29.14 20.36 -12.22
N LEU A 554 -29.53 21.55 -11.77
CA LEU A 554 -30.51 21.71 -10.67
C LEU A 554 -31.93 21.28 -11.10
N LYS A 555 -32.28 21.51 -12.37
CA LYS A 555 -33.58 21.18 -12.94
C LYS A 555 -33.39 20.54 -14.31
N LYS A 556 -34.28 19.62 -14.66
CA LYS A 556 -34.33 19.02 -15.98
C LYS A 556 -34.69 20.07 -17.01
N THR A 557 -33.85 20.27 -18.05
CA THR A 557 -34.08 21.26 -19.08
C THR A 557 -34.74 20.69 -20.33
N ASN A 558 -34.24 19.52 -20.80
CA ASN A 558 -34.82 18.73 -21.89
C ASN A 558 -34.38 17.28 -21.71
N GLU A 559 -35.16 16.29 -22.19
CA GLU A 559 -34.71 14.90 -22.24
C GLU A 559 -33.70 14.75 -23.38
N TYR A 560 -32.44 14.74 -23.05
CA TYR A 560 -31.43 14.29 -23.99
C TYR A 560 -31.31 12.73 -23.89
N ASN A 561 -30.24 12.16 -24.26
CA ASN A 561 -30.02 10.74 -24.49
C ASN A 561 -29.99 9.80 -23.25
N VAL A 562 -30.32 10.24 -22.05
CA VAL A 562 -30.15 9.44 -20.81
C VAL A 562 -30.88 8.08 -20.90
N ASP A 563 -32.16 8.10 -21.29
CA ASP A 563 -32.95 6.88 -21.41
C ASP A 563 -32.51 6.00 -22.61
N GLU A 564 -31.96 6.62 -23.66
CA GLU A 564 -31.38 5.90 -24.79
C GLU A 564 -30.12 5.14 -24.37
N ILE A 565 -29.21 5.80 -23.64
CA ILE A 565 -28.00 5.16 -23.12
C ILE A 565 -28.34 4.07 -22.12
N MET A 566 -29.31 4.27 -21.23
CA MET A 566 -29.78 3.24 -20.31
C MET A 566 -30.32 2.00 -21.04
N ARG A 567 -31.12 2.17 -22.11
CA ARG A 567 -31.57 1.05 -22.94
C ARG A 567 -30.43 0.36 -23.67
N PHE A 568 -29.41 1.12 -24.08
CA PHE A 568 -28.20 0.55 -24.68
C PHE A 568 -27.41 -0.30 -23.65
N GLU A 569 -27.19 0.21 -22.43
CA GLU A 569 -26.55 -0.53 -21.34
C GLU A 569 -27.32 -1.82 -20.96
N GLU A 570 -28.65 -1.76 -20.97
CA GLU A 570 -29.51 -2.94 -20.73
C GLU A 570 -29.33 -3.99 -21.82
N LYS A 571 -29.32 -3.59 -23.11
CA LYS A 571 -29.05 -4.52 -24.23
C LYS A 571 -27.65 -5.15 -24.14
N LEU A 572 -26.66 -4.46 -23.58
CA LEU A 572 -25.34 -5.01 -23.31
C LEU A 572 -25.31 -5.97 -22.09
N GLY A 573 -26.40 -6.08 -21.36
CA GLY A 573 -26.54 -6.96 -20.20
C GLY A 573 -25.99 -6.39 -18.90
N LEU A 574 -25.63 -5.10 -18.85
CA LEU A 574 -25.04 -4.46 -17.65
C LEU A 574 -25.97 -4.49 -16.42
N TYR A 575 -27.26 -4.74 -16.61
CA TYR A 575 -28.23 -4.83 -15.53
C TYR A 575 -28.61 -6.26 -15.16
N THR A 576 -27.87 -7.25 -15.65
CA THR A 576 -28.10 -8.67 -15.38
C THR A 576 -26.94 -9.29 -14.58
N PRO A 577 -27.19 -10.27 -13.69
CA PRO A 577 -26.13 -10.96 -12.96
C PRO A 577 -25.11 -11.69 -13.86
N PHE A 578 -25.58 -12.20 -15.01
CA PHE A 578 -24.78 -13.01 -15.92
C PHE A 578 -23.50 -12.33 -16.42
N ILE A 579 -23.55 -11.01 -16.72
CA ILE A 579 -22.38 -10.31 -17.22
C ILE A 579 -21.26 -10.25 -16.18
N TYR A 580 -21.59 -10.15 -14.90
CA TYR A 580 -20.65 -10.10 -13.78
C TYR A 580 -20.00 -11.45 -13.51
N GLU A 581 -20.74 -12.54 -13.62
CA GLU A 581 -20.20 -13.91 -13.54
C GLU A 581 -19.20 -14.16 -14.68
N LYS A 582 -19.57 -13.78 -15.89
CA LYS A 582 -18.69 -13.86 -17.07
C LYS A 582 -17.42 -13.01 -16.88
N PHE A 583 -17.55 -11.80 -16.35
CA PHE A 583 -16.43 -10.92 -16.05
C PHE A 583 -15.44 -11.57 -15.09
N LYS A 584 -15.92 -12.16 -13.99
CA LYS A 584 -15.09 -12.89 -13.01
C LYS A 584 -14.31 -14.04 -13.68
N LEU A 585 -15.01 -14.93 -14.37
CA LEU A 585 -14.39 -16.10 -15.02
C LEU A 585 -13.33 -15.69 -16.04
N ASN A 586 -13.61 -14.64 -16.82
CA ASN A 586 -12.66 -14.12 -17.80
C ASN A 586 -11.44 -13.50 -17.13
N SER A 587 -11.61 -12.74 -16.05
CA SER A 587 -10.50 -12.10 -15.32
C SER A 587 -9.51 -13.13 -14.79
N ASP A 588 -10.00 -14.18 -14.12
CA ASP A 588 -9.16 -15.26 -13.59
C ASP A 588 -8.45 -16.02 -14.72
N LYS A 589 -9.15 -16.29 -15.82
CA LYS A 589 -8.59 -16.94 -17.02
C LYS A 589 -7.48 -16.09 -17.66
N CYS A 590 -7.69 -14.78 -17.81
CA CYS A 590 -6.71 -13.86 -18.40
C CYS A 590 -5.42 -13.82 -17.60
N VAL A 591 -5.51 -13.66 -16.29
CA VAL A 591 -4.32 -13.63 -15.41
C VAL A 591 -3.54 -14.93 -15.48
N LYS A 592 -4.24 -16.08 -15.39
CA LYS A 592 -3.61 -17.40 -15.49
C LYS A 592 -2.93 -17.59 -16.84
N THR A 593 -3.61 -17.21 -17.93
CA THR A 593 -3.05 -17.35 -19.30
C THR A 593 -1.83 -16.45 -19.49
N LEU A 594 -1.88 -15.22 -19.00
CA LEU A 594 -0.73 -14.29 -19.06
C LEU A 594 0.47 -14.84 -18.29
N SER A 595 0.27 -15.33 -17.07
CA SER A 595 1.34 -15.93 -16.26
C SER A 595 1.98 -17.12 -16.99
N LEU A 596 1.18 -18.07 -17.47
CA LEU A 596 1.69 -19.24 -18.20
C LEU A 596 2.42 -18.85 -19.49
N THR A 597 1.95 -17.81 -20.16
CA THR A 597 2.59 -17.32 -21.39
C THR A 597 3.98 -16.73 -21.07
N ILE A 598 4.08 -15.89 -20.05
CA ILE A 598 5.35 -15.32 -19.61
C ILE A 598 6.31 -16.42 -19.17
N ASP A 599 5.87 -17.39 -18.37
CA ASP A 599 6.70 -18.52 -17.91
C ASP A 599 7.23 -19.37 -19.07
N LYS A 600 6.41 -19.56 -20.11
CA LYS A 600 6.82 -20.25 -21.33
C LYS A 600 7.96 -19.51 -22.05
N TYR A 601 7.80 -18.20 -22.23
CA TYR A 601 8.79 -17.38 -22.96
C TYR A 601 10.04 -17.09 -22.12
N ARG A 602 9.95 -17.05 -20.81
CA ARG A 602 11.10 -16.83 -19.90
C ARG A 602 12.25 -17.83 -20.09
N LYS A 603 11.97 -18.99 -20.66
CA LYS A 603 13.00 -20.00 -20.99
C LYS A 603 13.94 -19.53 -22.12
N THR A 604 13.52 -18.60 -22.96
CA THR A 604 14.22 -18.20 -24.19
C THR A 604 14.27 -16.71 -24.44
N HIS A 605 13.47 -15.91 -23.70
CA HIS A 605 13.33 -14.46 -23.83
C HIS A 605 13.50 -13.78 -22.49
N LYS A 606 14.03 -12.60 -22.48
CA LYS A 606 13.91 -11.68 -21.34
C LYS A 606 12.51 -11.09 -21.31
N CYS A 607 11.82 -11.24 -20.19
CA CYS A 607 10.41 -10.86 -20.05
C CYS A 607 10.31 -9.51 -19.33
N ILE A 608 9.89 -8.47 -20.04
CA ILE A 608 9.85 -7.09 -19.54
C ILE A 608 8.46 -6.48 -19.71
N GLY A 609 8.19 -5.43 -18.91
CA GLY A 609 6.98 -4.63 -19.03
C GLY A 609 7.26 -3.30 -19.73
N PHE A 610 6.24 -2.70 -20.35
CA PHE A 610 6.30 -1.33 -20.82
C PHE A 610 5.10 -0.52 -20.29
N GLY A 611 5.39 0.58 -19.60
CA GLY A 611 4.45 1.45 -18.90
C GLY A 611 4.19 0.98 -17.45
N ALA A 612 4.77 1.66 -16.46
CA ALA A 612 4.49 1.42 -15.03
C ALA A 612 3.15 2.06 -14.63
N ALA A 613 2.07 1.64 -15.32
CA ALA A 613 0.72 2.12 -15.10
C ALA A 613 0.04 1.41 -13.92
N ALA A 614 -0.87 2.10 -13.22
CA ALA A 614 -1.66 1.52 -12.12
C ALA A 614 -2.39 0.23 -12.55
N LYS A 615 -2.99 0.24 -13.75
CA LYS A 615 -3.63 -0.94 -14.37
C LYS A 615 -2.68 -2.13 -14.45
N GLY A 616 -1.47 -1.91 -14.97
CA GLY A 616 -0.44 -2.94 -15.07
C GLY A 616 -0.02 -3.49 -13.70
N GLN A 617 0.09 -2.64 -12.68
CA GLN A 617 0.41 -3.10 -11.32
C GLN A 617 -0.69 -4.01 -10.76
N THR A 618 -1.96 -3.73 -11.02
CA THR A 618 -3.08 -4.57 -10.59
C THR A 618 -2.94 -6.01 -11.14
N VAL A 619 -2.71 -6.17 -12.44
CA VAL A 619 -2.60 -7.52 -13.05
C VAL A 619 -1.35 -8.25 -12.58
N LEU A 620 -0.21 -7.56 -12.51
CA LEU A 620 1.03 -8.16 -12.04
C LEU A 620 0.91 -8.63 -10.58
N CYS A 621 0.38 -7.78 -9.70
CA CYS A 621 0.22 -8.10 -8.28
C CYS A 621 -0.82 -9.18 -8.03
N TYR A 622 -1.94 -9.19 -8.77
CA TYR A 622 -2.98 -10.22 -8.63
C TYR A 622 -2.49 -11.57 -9.12
N GLY A 623 -1.82 -11.60 -10.29
CA GLY A 623 -1.25 -12.83 -10.85
C GLY A 623 0.06 -13.28 -10.22
N ASN A 624 0.63 -12.49 -9.32
CA ASN A 624 2.01 -12.67 -8.81
C ASN A 624 3.01 -12.87 -9.97
N ILE A 625 2.87 -12.05 -11.03
CA ILE A 625 3.64 -12.14 -12.27
C ILE A 625 4.90 -11.28 -12.13
N ASP A 626 6.05 -11.93 -12.10
CA ASP A 626 7.35 -11.24 -12.04
C ASP A 626 7.85 -10.94 -13.47
N LEU A 627 8.54 -9.79 -13.62
CA LEU A 627 9.19 -9.37 -14.85
C LEU A 627 10.63 -8.95 -14.51
N ASP A 628 11.50 -8.97 -15.52
CA ASP A 628 12.91 -8.59 -15.30
C ASP A 628 13.05 -7.10 -14.98
N TYR A 629 12.26 -6.26 -15.64
CA TYR A 629 12.07 -4.82 -15.34
C TYR A 629 10.86 -4.26 -16.09
N ILE A 630 10.45 -3.02 -15.73
CA ILE A 630 9.40 -2.28 -16.42
C ILE A 630 9.99 -0.98 -16.95
N ILE A 631 9.76 -0.67 -18.22
CA ILE A 631 10.14 0.60 -18.83
C ILE A 631 9.05 1.64 -18.55
N ASP A 632 9.44 2.82 -18.08
CA ASP A 632 8.54 3.97 -17.97
C ASP A 632 9.30 5.27 -18.31
N GLU A 633 8.59 6.27 -18.86
CA GLU A 633 9.18 7.57 -19.22
C GLU A 633 8.99 8.62 -18.12
N ASN A 634 8.16 8.33 -17.12
CA ASN A 634 7.93 9.25 -16.01
C ASN A 634 9.11 9.21 -15.04
N THR A 635 9.84 10.32 -14.96
CA THR A 635 11.02 10.49 -14.09
C THR A 635 10.72 10.32 -12.60
N LEU A 636 9.46 10.50 -12.16
CA LEU A 636 9.03 10.23 -10.79
C LEU A 636 8.92 8.73 -10.46
N LYS A 637 8.94 7.87 -11.49
CA LYS A 637 8.84 6.41 -11.35
C LYS A 637 10.15 5.70 -11.69
N THR A 638 10.94 6.24 -12.61
CA THR A 638 12.24 5.64 -12.96
C THR A 638 13.18 5.59 -11.76
N ASN A 639 14.03 4.56 -11.70
CA ASN A 639 14.91 4.25 -10.57
C ASN A 639 14.18 3.88 -9.27
N THR A 640 12.89 3.54 -9.35
CA THR A 640 12.09 2.96 -8.26
C THR A 640 11.77 1.49 -8.54
N PHE A 641 10.97 0.90 -7.66
CA PHE A 641 10.50 -0.49 -7.78
C PHE A 641 8.98 -0.53 -7.76
N SER A 642 8.42 -1.53 -8.46
CA SER A 642 6.98 -1.77 -8.47
C SER A 642 6.48 -2.18 -7.08
N PRO A 643 5.24 -1.81 -6.71
CA PRO A 643 4.63 -2.25 -5.47
C PRO A 643 4.60 -3.78 -5.35
N LYS A 644 4.83 -4.33 -4.15
CA LYS A 644 4.79 -5.76 -3.80
C LYS A 644 5.84 -6.62 -4.51
N LEU A 645 5.99 -6.51 -5.83
CA LEU A 645 6.82 -7.43 -6.62
C LEU A 645 8.28 -6.99 -6.72
N ASP A 646 8.60 -5.74 -6.34
CA ASP A 646 9.95 -5.18 -6.41
C ASP A 646 10.58 -5.29 -7.81
N ILE A 647 9.79 -5.16 -8.86
CA ILE A 647 10.28 -5.14 -10.24
C ILE A 647 10.92 -3.77 -10.49
N PRO A 648 12.19 -3.71 -10.95
CA PRO A 648 12.86 -2.45 -11.24
C PRO A 648 12.12 -1.65 -12.30
N ILE A 649 11.96 -0.33 -12.10
CA ILE A 649 11.42 0.59 -13.09
C ILE A 649 12.57 1.40 -13.68
N VAL A 650 12.75 1.29 -14.99
CA VAL A 650 13.88 1.85 -15.73
C VAL A 650 13.40 2.80 -16.82
N ASP A 651 14.28 3.67 -17.28
CA ASP A 651 14.04 4.51 -18.45
C ASP A 651 14.24 3.72 -19.77
N ILE A 652 13.89 4.34 -20.89
CA ILE A 652 14.02 3.74 -22.20
C ILE A 652 15.49 3.53 -22.61
N ASP A 653 16.41 4.37 -22.11
CA ASP A 653 17.85 4.27 -22.43
C ASP A 653 18.45 3.00 -21.82
N TYR A 654 17.97 2.59 -20.65
CA TYR A 654 18.34 1.29 -20.07
C TYR A 654 17.98 0.12 -21.02
N PHE A 655 16.76 0.13 -21.59
CA PHE A 655 16.32 -0.90 -22.54
C PHE A 655 17.13 -0.86 -23.84
N ILE A 656 17.45 0.32 -24.37
CA ILE A 656 18.26 0.48 -25.58
C ILE A 656 19.63 -0.17 -25.39
N ASN A 657 20.24 0.04 -24.23
CA ASN A 657 21.58 -0.45 -23.88
C ASN A 657 21.59 -1.88 -23.31
N ASP A 658 20.43 -2.49 -23.09
CA ASP A 658 20.34 -3.86 -22.57
C ASP A 658 20.68 -4.89 -23.67
N ASN A 659 21.92 -5.37 -23.60
CA ASN A 659 22.46 -6.42 -24.48
C ASN A 659 22.53 -7.80 -23.78
N SER A 660 21.90 -7.94 -22.61
CA SER A 660 21.90 -9.21 -21.83
C SER A 660 21.07 -10.33 -22.47
N SER A 661 20.21 -10.00 -23.44
CA SER A 661 19.43 -10.96 -24.23
C SER A 661 19.27 -10.46 -25.67
N GLU A 662 19.26 -11.40 -26.61
CA GLU A 662 18.95 -11.12 -28.04
C GLU A 662 17.43 -11.15 -28.30
N LYS A 663 16.63 -11.72 -27.37
CA LYS A 663 15.18 -11.94 -27.52
C LYS A 663 14.43 -11.37 -26.34
N PHE A 664 13.38 -10.61 -26.61
CA PHE A 664 12.52 -10.01 -25.59
C PHE A 664 11.06 -10.41 -25.79
N LEU A 665 10.38 -10.67 -24.66
CA LEU A 665 8.93 -10.62 -24.56
C LEU A 665 8.57 -9.32 -23.83
N ILE A 666 7.85 -8.43 -24.50
CA ILE A 666 7.40 -7.16 -23.93
C ILE A 666 5.89 -7.23 -23.66
N VAL A 667 5.50 -7.05 -22.40
CA VAL A 667 4.10 -6.93 -22.01
C VAL A 667 3.76 -5.46 -21.90
N ILE A 668 2.86 -4.96 -22.75
CA ILE A 668 2.39 -3.57 -22.66
C ILE A 668 1.41 -3.47 -21.50
N LEU A 669 1.86 -2.87 -20.40
CA LEU A 669 1.06 -2.69 -19.18
C LEU A 669 0.16 -1.45 -19.27
N ALA A 670 0.55 -0.46 -20.08
CA ALA A 670 -0.23 0.72 -20.45
C ALA A 670 -0.93 0.51 -21.81
N TRP A 671 -1.72 -0.54 -21.94
CA TRP A 671 -2.31 -1.01 -23.20
C TRP A 671 -3.14 0.02 -23.98
N ASN A 672 -3.70 1.00 -23.31
CA ASN A 672 -4.41 2.12 -23.96
C ASN A 672 -3.48 3.02 -24.80
N PHE A 673 -2.17 2.92 -24.62
CA PHE A 673 -1.14 3.59 -25.41
C PHE A 673 -0.34 2.59 -26.28
N ALA A 674 -0.86 1.39 -26.53
CA ALA A 674 -0.11 0.31 -27.19
C ALA A 674 0.47 0.74 -28.53
N LYS A 675 -0.29 1.40 -29.40
CA LYS A 675 0.18 1.86 -30.72
C LYS A 675 1.39 2.82 -30.61
N GLU A 676 1.33 3.75 -29.67
CA GLU A 676 2.44 4.69 -29.41
C GLU A 676 3.68 3.96 -28.90
N ILE A 677 3.49 3.06 -27.95
CA ILE A 677 4.56 2.24 -27.35
C ILE A 677 5.23 1.35 -28.39
N ILE A 678 4.47 0.65 -29.21
CA ILE A 678 4.98 -0.18 -30.30
C ILE A 678 5.80 0.66 -31.28
N GLY A 679 5.29 1.85 -31.65
CA GLY A 679 6.03 2.78 -32.51
C GLY A 679 7.37 3.23 -31.90
N LYS A 680 7.44 3.43 -30.58
CA LYS A 680 8.68 3.77 -29.87
C LYS A 680 9.65 2.58 -29.87
N ILE A 681 9.20 1.38 -29.51
CA ILE A 681 10.01 0.16 -29.52
C ILE A 681 10.65 -0.05 -30.91
N ASN A 682 9.85 0.09 -31.96
CA ASN A 682 10.32 -0.07 -33.33
C ASN A 682 11.42 0.95 -33.72
N LYS A 683 11.30 2.20 -33.26
CA LYS A 683 12.30 3.25 -33.52
C LYS A 683 13.64 2.99 -32.83
N VAL A 684 13.62 2.48 -31.58
CA VAL A 684 14.84 2.40 -30.77
C VAL A 684 15.59 1.07 -30.89
N LYS A 685 14.89 -0.04 -31.12
CA LYS A 685 15.51 -1.37 -31.16
C LYS A 685 15.07 -2.22 -32.37
N GLY A 686 14.07 -1.74 -33.14
CA GLY A 686 13.39 -2.53 -34.15
C GLY A 686 12.53 -3.64 -33.55
N LEU A 687 11.84 -4.40 -34.38
CA LEU A 687 10.92 -5.46 -33.92
C LEU A 687 11.49 -6.86 -34.10
N LYS A 688 12.71 -6.99 -34.66
CA LYS A 688 13.35 -8.28 -34.84
C LYS A 688 13.68 -8.92 -33.50
N ASN A 689 13.27 -10.16 -33.28
CA ASN A 689 13.44 -10.90 -32.04
C ASN A 689 12.67 -10.32 -30.82
N ILE A 690 11.68 -9.47 -31.05
CA ILE A 690 10.81 -8.94 -30.00
C ILE A 690 9.40 -9.48 -30.25
N ILE A 691 8.83 -10.11 -29.20
CA ILE A 691 7.44 -10.50 -29.15
C ILE A 691 6.74 -9.52 -28.24
N ILE A 692 5.61 -8.97 -28.68
CA ILE A 692 4.85 -7.97 -27.92
C ILE A 692 3.49 -8.55 -27.56
N ILE A 693 3.13 -8.55 -26.30
CA ILE A 693 1.76 -8.70 -25.82
C ILE A 693 1.18 -7.29 -25.76
N GLU A 694 0.35 -6.96 -26.76
CA GLU A 694 -0.28 -5.65 -26.89
C GLU A 694 -1.38 -5.45 -25.83
N LYS A 695 -2.16 -6.51 -25.57
CA LYS A 695 -3.29 -6.53 -24.63
C LYS A 695 -3.45 -7.93 -24.06
N TYR A 696 -3.90 -8.05 -22.82
CA TYR A 696 -4.02 -9.33 -22.11
C TYR A 696 -5.45 -9.69 -21.69
N PHE A 697 -6.43 -8.89 -22.09
CA PHE A 697 -7.86 -9.16 -21.88
C PHE A 697 -8.68 -8.73 -23.11
N PRO A 698 -9.90 -9.30 -23.33
CA PRO A 698 -10.41 -10.53 -22.71
C PRO A 698 -9.59 -11.75 -23.08
N GLU A 699 -8.70 -11.64 -24.05
CA GLU A 699 -7.74 -12.63 -24.53
C GLU A 699 -6.41 -11.95 -24.81
N ILE A 700 -5.32 -12.73 -24.81
CA ILE A 700 -3.99 -12.21 -25.15
C ILE A 700 -3.93 -11.88 -26.64
N VAL A 701 -3.59 -10.64 -26.94
CA VAL A 701 -3.33 -10.13 -28.28
C VAL A 701 -1.83 -9.93 -28.45
N PHE A 702 -1.27 -10.62 -29.42
CA PHE A 702 0.13 -10.43 -29.83
C PHE A 702 0.19 -9.46 -31.03
N PHE A 703 1.20 -8.60 -31.03
CA PHE A 703 1.54 -7.75 -32.16
C PHE A 703 2.60 -8.42 -33.03
#